data_6302a3a0dfe92fc07381ab55892a9bd8
#
_entry.id   6302a3a0dfe92fc07381ab55892a9bd8
#
_cell.length_a   1.000
_cell.length_b   1.000
_cell.length_c   1.000
_cell.angle_alpha   90.00
_cell.angle_beta   90.00
_cell.angle_gamma   90.00
#
_symmetry.space_group_name_H-M   'P 1'
#
loop_
_entity.id
_entity.type
_entity.pdbx_description
1 polymer ?
#
loop_
_entity_poly.entity_id
_entity_poly.type
_entity_poly.pdbx_seq_one_letter_code
_entity_poly.pdbx_strand_id
1 'polypeptide(L)'
;MALISLAGVSATSCRGATASSSSPGFHLEGPRPRILETSREIGVPLNLTNTGRLTWDPSRVHLSYHWLWIVPRETLSRSRWDLPYHDGIRSALGQPVAPGARVAVQGRLLAPEWPGLYWLQWDMVDEGVAWFAQNGSRQPRALVLVLPPLAWMAAPIPLCIALLGVLAARRATAGRPARWPLLPGPADALWCAAALACKPLMVVHDALLEPTPVAYWLIAVAAALPPMVGLLLPRRRTRAWLLVGIGVLGSLVVLGDVVYYRFFGDVLSAPALLAARQTGRVWGSIRALLSPALLWIVIDLPVAIWLAVRVSKLRVPSPPLALRARTAGAIAAVLVAAGLMVSAPRVLASTPLDQLFRDRAVVEQLGLFGFHAYDGWNYARSRWLRHDATEGEVRDALSWFVRRTPLRAGPPAPSFGVARGRNLIVVQVESLQEFAVDFRVNGQDVMPHLRRWADDSLRFTNVTDQTNEGRTSDAEFTAMTSLLPLDHGAVAFRYPGNHYVALPRVLAEHGYSTLSAVAFEPGFWNRQVMHPSYGFEQSLFESDFELTEQIGWGLDDRDFLSQMVPRLEHLGQPFAAWLITLSLHHPFDDFPARHKVLQLGALEGTSFGNYLHTMHFFDAALDAFVGALSSRGLLDTSVVMVFGDHDAGFEQTAALTRTIGIPDGRIAWTVNDRVPCFVRLPRRAGIDEGLAGVRAAPAGQTDFAPTILSLLGIDPAGLPYIGRNLLGTAGEGPVLRPYGEWIDSHHLLFTRGTALACFDLAGQPVGGEACDQSDREAKRMREISRLVVTADLQTTLRARLGSDGRERD
;
A
#
# COMPACT_ATOMS: atom_id res chain seq x y z
N MET A 1 37.24 -12.46 25.14
CA MET A 1 38.23 -12.04 26.16
C MET A 1 38.66 -10.62 25.82
N ALA A 2 38.18 -9.65 26.56
CA ALA A 2 38.82 -8.36 26.82
C ALA A 2 38.02 -7.71 27.95
N LEU A 3 38.60 -7.67 29.10
CA LEU A 3 38.21 -6.90 30.27
C LEU A 3 38.37 -5.41 29.93
N ILE A 4 37.37 -4.58 30.17
CA ILE A 4 37.53 -3.15 30.25
C ILE A 4 37.11 -2.69 31.64
N SER A 5 38.01 -1.97 32.22
CA SER A 5 38.02 -1.45 33.58
C SER A 5 36.93 -0.40 33.84
N LEU A 6 36.37 -0.48 35.03
CA LEU A 6 35.61 0.57 35.71
C LEU A 6 36.52 1.77 35.99
N ALA A 7 36.15 2.93 35.41
CA ALA A 7 36.67 4.20 35.88
C ALA A 7 35.47 5.05 36.40
N GLY A 8 35.50 5.37 37.66
CA GLY A 8 34.48 6.14 38.35
C GLY A 8 34.47 7.61 37.88
N VAL A 9 33.26 8.16 37.73
CA VAL A 9 33.03 9.59 37.61
C VAL A 9 32.34 10.07 38.90
N SER A 10 33.03 10.92 39.60
CA SER A 10 32.59 11.56 40.83
C SER A 10 31.36 12.45 40.58
N ALA A 11 30.35 12.29 41.42
CA ALA A 11 29.23 13.19 41.54
C ALA A 11 29.66 14.49 42.22
N THR A 12 29.64 15.58 41.46
CA THR A 12 29.73 16.93 42.03
C THR A 12 28.30 17.39 42.38
N SER A 13 28.09 17.53 43.69
CA SER A 13 26.84 18.06 44.24
C SER A 13 26.75 19.57 44.00
N CYS A 14 25.80 20.01 43.19
CA CYS A 14 25.26 21.37 43.27
C CYS A 14 24.12 21.40 44.27
N ARG A 15 24.38 21.92 45.45
CA ARG A 15 23.34 22.38 46.40
C ARG A 15 22.87 23.76 45.97
N GLY A 16 21.54 23.93 45.94
CA GLY A 16 20.92 25.23 46.14
C GLY A 16 19.95 25.67 45.05
N ALA A 17 18.71 25.18 45.10
CA ALA A 17 17.51 25.92 44.82
C ALA A 17 16.38 25.30 45.66
N THR A 18 15.79 26.07 46.55
CA THR A 18 14.62 25.69 47.34
C THR A 18 13.47 25.34 46.41
N ALA A 19 13.16 24.05 46.28
CA ALA A 19 12.03 23.53 45.52
C ALA A 19 10.73 24.02 46.21
N SER A 20 9.94 24.82 45.52
CA SER A 20 8.57 25.09 45.89
C SER A 20 7.78 23.78 45.95
N SER A 21 7.08 23.56 47.04
CA SER A 21 6.45 22.29 47.46
C SER A 21 5.15 21.94 46.76
N SER A 22 5.13 21.90 45.43
CA SER A 22 3.98 21.48 44.62
C SER A 22 4.34 20.35 43.63
N SER A 23 4.93 19.26 44.14
CA SER A 23 5.25 18.13 43.29
C SER A 23 3.98 17.44 42.82
N PRO A 24 3.75 17.25 41.49
CA PRO A 24 2.69 16.42 40.99
C PRO A 24 2.97 14.96 41.41
N GLY A 25 1.95 14.25 41.88
CA GLY A 25 2.11 12.86 42.31
C GLY A 25 0.96 11.99 41.84
N PHE A 26 1.24 10.77 41.56
CA PHE A 26 0.20 9.76 41.24
C PHE A 26 0.52 8.40 41.88
N HIS A 27 -0.54 7.64 42.12
CA HIS A 27 -0.45 6.22 42.49
C HIS A 27 -1.22 5.40 41.48
N LEU A 28 -0.60 4.31 41.02
CA LEU A 28 -1.11 3.41 39.99
C LEU A 28 -1.33 2.01 40.54
N GLU A 29 -2.55 1.51 40.37
CA GLU A 29 -2.93 0.13 40.65
C GLU A 29 -3.47 -0.54 39.41
N GLY A 30 -3.13 -1.81 39.19
CA GLY A 30 -3.66 -2.61 38.10
C GLY A 30 -2.73 -3.74 37.70
N PRO A 31 -3.14 -4.52 36.70
CA PRO A 31 -2.34 -5.63 36.20
C PRO A 31 -1.00 -5.14 35.59
N ARG A 32 0.04 -5.92 35.82
CA ARG A 32 1.37 -5.66 35.26
C ARG A 32 1.63 -6.68 34.17
N PRO A 33 1.55 -6.30 32.86
CA PRO A 33 1.88 -7.22 31.79
C PRO A 33 3.32 -7.74 31.98
N ARG A 34 3.53 -9.04 31.80
CA ARG A 34 4.87 -9.67 31.95
C ARG A 34 5.41 -10.16 30.63
N ILE A 35 4.54 -10.49 29.69
CA ILE A 35 4.88 -10.97 28.35
C ILE A 35 4.03 -10.21 27.37
N LEU A 36 4.65 -9.61 26.36
CA LEU A 36 4.02 -8.91 25.25
C LEU A 36 4.56 -9.40 23.93
N GLU A 37 3.81 -9.18 22.87
CA GLU A 37 4.23 -9.39 21.50
C GLU A 37 4.77 -8.08 20.92
N THR A 38 5.82 -8.13 20.10
CA THR A 38 6.41 -6.93 19.46
C THR A 38 5.37 -6.15 18.68
N SER A 39 5.46 -4.82 18.72
CA SER A 39 4.61 -3.87 17.97
C SER A 39 3.11 -4.00 18.23
N ARG A 40 2.69 -4.78 19.23
CA ARG A 40 1.29 -4.96 19.56
C ARG A 40 0.81 -3.92 20.56
N GLU A 41 -0.30 -3.28 20.25
CA GLU A 41 -1.00 -2.41 21.19
C GLU A 41 -1.97 -3.23 22.05
N ILE A 42 -1.94 -3.00 23.34
CA ILE A 42 -2.88 -3.62 24.30
C ILE A 42 -3.49 -2.56 25.22
N GLY A 43 -4.73 -2.80 25.64
CA GLY A 43 -5.40 -2.03 26.71
C GLY A 43 -5.12 -2.65 28.07
N VAL A 44 -4.62 -1.89 29.02
CA VAL A 44 -4.36 -2.31 30.40
C VAL A 44 -5.32 -1.57 31.34
N PRO A 45 -6.26 -2.25 32.01
CA PRO A 45 -7.17 -1.59 32.95
C PRO A 45 -6.41 -1.15 34.21
N LEU A 46 -6.36 0.14 34.45
CA LEU A 46 -5.58 0.76 35.52
C LEU A 46 -6.47 1.68 36.35
N ASN A 47 -6.15 1.80 37.65
CA ASN A 47 -6.73 2.77 38.55
C ASN A 47 -5.65 3.78 38.96
N LEU A 48 -5.90 5.04 38.65
CA LEU A 48 -5.03 6.17 38.99
C LEU A 48 -5.61 6.92 40.16
N THR A 49 -4.76 7.25 41.16
CA THR A 49 -5.11 8.15 42.25
C THR A 49 -4.24 9.40 42.17
N ASN A 50 -4.84 10.55 42.16
CA ASN A 50 -4.11 11.81 42.20
C ASN A 50 -3.57 12.05 43.62
N THR A 51 -2.28 11.88 43.82
CA THR A 51 -1.61 12.13 45.12
C THR A 51 -0.94 13.51 45.17
N GLY A 52 -1.06 14.29 44.06
CA GLY A 52 -0.61 15.68 44.00
C GLY A 52 -1.58 16.66 44.67
N ARG A 53 -1.28 17.95 44.52
CA ARG A 53 -2.09 19.04 45.08
C ARG A 53 -2.97 19.76 44.06
N LEU A 54 -2.75 19.54 42.80
CA LEU A 54 -3.51 20.16 41.70
C LEU A 54 -4.48 19.19 41.08
N THR A 55 -5.62 19.66 40.64
CA THR A 55 -6.57 18.89 39.83
C THR A 55 -5.94 18.65 38.46
N TRP A 56 -6.00 17.40 37.97
CA TRP A 56 -5.55 17.07 36.63
C TRP A 56 -6.63 17.46 35.61
N ASP A 57 -6.25 18.26 34.65
CA ASP A 57 -7.07 18.63 33.51
C ASP A 57 -6.94 17.55 32.43
N PRO A 58 -8.01 16.83 32.04
CA PRO A 58 -7.95 15.75 31.07
C PRO A 58 -7.57 16.20 29.65
N SER A 59 -7.64 17.51 29.36
CA SER A 59 -7.18 18.04 28.07
C SER A 59 -5.65 18.16 27.99
N ARG A 60 -4.94 18.15 29.13
CA ARG A 60 -3.50 18.35 29.22
C ARG A 60 -2.77 17.22 29.90
N VAL A 61 -3.38 16.60 30.91
CA VAL A 61 -2.71 15.56 31.72
C VAL A 61 -3.14 14.18 31.24
N HIS A 62 -2.17 13.38 30.84
CA HIS A 62 -2.40 12.05 30.29
C HIS A 62 -1.55 11.00 31.01
N LEU A 63 -2.05 9.77 31.09
CA LEU A 63 -1.23 8.61 31.43
C LEU A 63 -0.45 8.17 30.20
N SER A 64 0.83 7.87 30.41
CA SER A 64 1.72 7.32 29.39
C SER A 64 2.76 6.40 30.03
N TYR A 65 3.81 6.05 29.31
CA TYR A 65 4.83 5.14 29.79
C TYR A 65 6.16 5.35 29.07
N HIS A 66 7.22 4.74 29.63
CA HIS A 66 8.55 4.66 29.01
C HIS A 66 9.02 3.21 28.94
N TRP A 67 9.67 2.83 27.85
CA TRP A 67 10.38 1.58 27.72
C TRP A 67 11.87 1.79 27.97
N LEU A 68 12.45 1.02 28.88
CA LEU A 68 13.87 1.10 29.23
C LEU A 68 14.51 -0.28 28.98
N TRP A 69 15.63 -0.30 28.25
CA TRP A 69 16.41 -1.52 28.11
C TRP A 69 17.09 -1.91 29.43
N ILE A 70 17.24 -3.21 29.69
CA ILE A 70 17.98 -3.69 30.89
C ILE A 70 19.48 -3.44 30.75
N VAL A 71 20.00 -3.46 29.52
CA VAL A 71 21.40 -3.15 29.23
C VAL A 71 21.45 -1.75 28.63
N PRO A 72 22.13 -0.78 29.25
CA PRO A 72 22.23 0.57 28.71
C PRO A 72 22.96 0.52 27.36
N ARG A 73 22.26 0.81 26.30
CA ARG A 73 22.80 1.08 24.97
C ARG A 73 22.40 2.48 24.54
N GLU A 74 23.30 3.41 24.80
CA GLU A 74 23.25 4.77 24.23
C GLU A 74 23.41 4.79 22.71
N THR A 75 23.65 3.66 22.07
CA THR A 75 24.04 3.55 20.65
C THR A 75 23.02 2.89 19.72
N LEU A 76 21.85 2.48 20.17
CA LEU A 76 20.75 2.11 19.28
C LEU A 76 19.77 3.28 19.17
N SER A 77 20.32 4.46 18.96
CA SER A 77 19.57 5.62 18.56
C SER A 77 19.03 5.41 17.15
N ARG A 78 17.74 5.67 17.00
CA ARG A 78 17.05 5.91 15.75
C ARG A 78 16.85 4.67 14.90
N SER A 79 15.79 3.92 15.19
CA SER A 79 15.12 3.18 14.14
C SER A 79 14.63 4.20 13.11
N ARG A 80 14.63 3.84 11.83
CA ARG A 80 14.14 4.67 10.72
C ARG A 80 12.65 5.08 10.85
N TRP A 81 11.95 4.52 11.81
CA TRP A 81 10.53 4.71 12.13
C TRP A 81 10.41 5.47 13.44
N ASP A 82 10.96 6.66 13.49
CA ASP A 82 11.02 7.50 14.69
C ASP A 82 9.63 7.96 15.16
N LEU A 83 8.91 7.02 15.77
CA LEU A 83 8.16 7.39 16.95
C LEU A 83 9.19 7.36 18.09
N PRO A 84 9.29 8.42 18.90
CA PRO A 84 10.26 8.43 20.00
C PRO A 84 9.94 7.26 20.92
N TYR A 85 10.82 6.24 20.94
CA TYR A 85 10.72 5.06 21.78
C TYR A 85 10.70 5.36 23.27
N HIS A 86 10.95 6.59 23.62
CA HIS A 86 11.00 7.05 25.01
C HIS A 86 9.64 7.51 25.55
N ASP A 87 8.72 7.93 24.66
CA ASP A 87 7.44 8.50 25.03
C ASP A 87 6.30 7.60 24.55
N GLY A 88 5.71 6.84 25.48
CA GLY A 88 4.57 5.98 25.19
C GLY A 88 3.34 6.75 24.67
N ILE A 89 2.43 6.01 24.04
CA ILE A 89 1.14 6.57 23.59
C ILE A 89 0.33 7.08 24.78
N ARG A 90 -0.42 8.16 24.55
CA ARG A 90 -1.23 8.83 25.60
C ARG A 90 -2.54 8.08 25.84
N SER A 91 -2.91 7.96 27.11
CA SER A 91 -4.19 7.43 27.56
C SER A 91 -4.98 8.54 28.24
N ALA A 92 -6.16 8.84 27.74
CA ALA A 92 -6.99 9.92 28.26
C ALA A 92 -7.57 9.57 29.64
N LEU A 93 -7.70 10.58 30.51
CA LEU A 93 -8.29 10.42 31.85
C LEU A 93 -9.83 10.43 31.84
N GLY A 94 -10.43 10.95 30.78
CA GLY A 94 -11.89 11.00 30.58
C GLY A 94 -12.61 12.09 31.40
N GLN A 95 -12.07 12.50 32.54
CA GLN A 95 -12.65 13.53 33.43
C GLN A 95 -11.57 14.22 34.29
N PRO A 96 -11.81 15.44 34.81
CA PRO A 96 -10.89 16.07 35.76
C PRO A 96 -10.71 15.23 37.03
N VAL A 97 -9.48 15.13 37.53
CA VAL A 97 -9.15 14.30 38.70
C VAL A 97 -8.65 15.20 39.85
N ALA A 98 -9.48 15.49 40.81
CA ALA A 98 -9.13 16.28 41.98
C ALA A 98 -8.06 15.58 42.84
N PRO A 99 -7.31 16.33 43.66
CA PRO A 99 -6.42 15.75 44.66
C PRO A 99 -7.12 14.74 45.55
N GLY A 100 -6.50 13.56 45.73
CA GLY A 100 -7.05 12.43 46.47
C GLY A 100 -8.10 11.58 45.70
N ALA A 101 -8.60 12.05 44.55
CA ALA A 101 -9.59 11.34 43.78
C ALA A 101 -8.95 10.18 42.98
N ARG A 102 -9.78 9.18 42.70
CA ARG A 102 -9.41 7.97 41.94
C ARG A 102 -10.20 7.92 40.61
N VAL A 103 -9.52 7.57 39.54
CA VAL A 103 -10.12 7.36 38.21
C VAL A 103 -9.67 6.05 37.60
N ALA A 104 -10.62 5.32 36.97
CA ALA A 104 -10.29 4.15 36.16
C ALA A 104 -9.89 4.60 34.75
N VAL A 105 -8.77 4.12 34.26
CA VAL A 105 -8.23 4.46 32.94
C VAL A 105 -7.87 3.18 32.20
N GLN A 106 -8.24 3.13 30.92
CA GLN A 106 -7.74 2.10 30.02
C GLN A 106 -6.39 2.56 29.48
N GLY A 107 -5.31 2.14 30.15
CA GLY A 107 -3.96 2.47 29.73
C GLY A 107 -3.64 1.80 28.39
N ARG A 108 -3.39 2.59 27.35
CA ARG A 108 -2.95 2.11 26.04
C ARG A 108 -1.45 1.84 26.11
N LEU A 109 -1.01 0.67 25.70
CA LEU A 109 0.39 0.24 25.78
C LEU A 109 0.80 -0.40 24.45
N LEU A 110 1.72 0.24 23.74
CA LEU A 110 2.35 -0.29 22.53
C LEU A 110 3.68 -0.96 22.91
N ALA A 111 3.83 -2.23 22.57
CA ALA A 111 5.05 -2.97 22.82
C ALA A 111 6.19 -2.52 21.89
N PRO A 112 7.48 -2.61 22.33
CA PRO A 112 8.64 -2.37 21.48
C PRO A 112 8.65 -3.23 20.23
N GLU A 113 9.24 -2.73 19.15
CA GLU A 113 9.43 -3.50 17.89
C GLU A 113 10.46 -4.62 18.03
N TRP A 114 11.45 -4.46 18.90
CA TRP A 114 12.48 -5.44 19.09
C TRP A 114 12.15 -6.41 20.22
N PRO A 115 12.28 -7.72 19.98
CA PRO A 115 12.14 -8.68 21.07
C PRO A 115 13.27 -8.51 22.07
N GLY A 116 12.95 -8.64 23.35
CA GLY A 116 13.93 -8.46 24.42
C GLY A 116 13.29 -8.34 25.79
N LEU A 117 14.12 -8.04 26.78
CA LEU A 117 13.69 -7.84 28.15
C LEU A 117 13.75 -6.35 28.47
N TYR A 118 12.64 -5.78 28.87
CA TYR A 118 12.44 -4.34 29.07
C TYR A 118 11.89 -4.04 30.46
N TRP A 119 12.23 -2.84 30.97
CA TRP A 119 11.46 -2.22 32.04
C TRP A 119 10.36 -1.37 31.43
N LEU A 120 9.11 -1.69 31.71
CA LEU A 120 7.96 -0.80 31.50
C LEU A 120 7.84 0.12 32.71
N GLN A 121 7.90 1.41 32.47
CA GLN A 121 7.73 2.44 33.49
C GLN A 121 6.54 3.30 33.14
N TRP A 122 5.45 3.19 33.92
CA TRP A 122 4.32 4.09 33.76
C TRP A 122 4.62 5.46 34.30
N ASP A 123 4.21 6.51 33.61
CA ASP A 123 4.36 7.89 34.01
C ASP A 123 3.15 8.74 33.59
N MET A 124 2.99 9.89 34.20
CA MET A 124 2.03 10.92 33.81
C MET A 124 2.75 12.05 33.10
N VAL A 125 2.09 12.67 32.15
CA VAL A 125 2.59 13.84 31.43
C VAL A 125 1.59 14.98 31.49
N ASP A 126 2.04 16.19 31.79
CA ASP A 126 1.33 17.44 31.54
C ASP A 126 1.90 18.02 30.24
N GLU A 127 1.10 17.94 29.17
CA GLU A 127 1.53 18.24 27.80
C GLU A 127 2.05 19.69 27.68
N GLY A 128 3.22 19.81 27.08
CA GLY A 128 3.91 21.09 26.91
C GLY A 128 4.57 21.63 28.18
N VAL A 129 4.49 20.92 29.34
CA VAL A 129 5.07 21.34 30.61
C VAL A 129 6.16 20.36 31.08
N ALA A 130 5.80 19.17 31.53
CA ALA A 130 6.79 18.20 32.03
C ALA A 130 6.17 16.81 32.27
N TRP A 131 7.04 15.78 32.29
CA TRP A 131 6.71 14.49 32.85
C TRP A 131 6.71 14.53 34.39
N PHE A 132 5.81 13.80 35.03
CA PHE A 132 5.75 13.74 36.50
C PHE A 132 7.02 13.13 37.09
N ALA A 133 7.70 12.24 36.37
CA ALA A 133 9.02 11.74 36.75
C ALA A 133 10.05 12.84 36.97
N GLN A 134 10.06 13.87 36.15
CA GLN A 134 11.00 14.98 36.21
C GLN A 134 10.78 15.85 37.47
N ASN A 135 9.56 15.78 38.02
CA ASN A 135 9.18 16.52 39.24
C ASN A 135 9.24 15.63 40.51
N GLY A 136 9.96 14.48 40.47
CA GLY A 136 10.21 13.65 41.64
C GLY A 136 9.12 12.63 41.98
N SER A 137 8.10 12.45 41.13
CA SER A 137 7.08 11.43 41.30
C SER A 137 7.69 10.02 41.17
N ARG A 138 7.25 9.06 42.01
CA ARG A 138 7.68 7.66 41.91
C ARG A 138 6.89 6.96 40.79
N GLN A 139 7.62 6.36 39.83
CA GLN A 139 7.00 5.62 38.74
C GLN A 139 6.98 4.13 39.06
N PRO A 140 5.83 3.48 38.91
CA PRO A 140 5.77 2.02 39.00
C PRO A 140 6.48 1.38 37.80
N ARG A 141 7.34 0.39 38.07
CA ARG A 141 8.08 -0.36 37.04
C ARG A 141 7.65 -1.82 37.03
N ALA A 142 7.63 -2.40 35.85
CA ALA A 142 7.42 -3.83 35.63
C ALA A 142 8.45 -4.37 34.65
N LEU A 143 8.98 -5.55 34.93
CA LEU A 143 9.82 -6.27 33.99
C LEU A 143 8.92 -6.98 32.97
N VAL A 144 9.17 -6.73 31.70
CA VAL A 144 8.36 -7.24 30.58
C VAL A 144 9.28 -7.94 29.59
N LEU A 145 8.94 -9.19 29.26
CA LEU A 145 9.53 -9.94 28.17
C LEU A 145 8.73 -9.66 26.90
N VAL A 146 9.35 -9.01 25.93
CA VAL A 146 8.75 -8.78 24.61
C VAL A 146 9.24 -9.90 23.69
N LEU A 147 8.32 -10.69 23.19
CA LEU A 147 8.59 -11.81 22.28
C LEU A 147 8.19 -11.43 20.86
N PRO A 148 8.87 -11.96 19.85
CA PRO A 148 8.36 -11.87 18.49
C PRO A 148 7.02 -12.58 18.41
N PRO A 149 6.17 -12.26 17.42
CA PRO A 149 4.93 -12.96 17.17
C PRO A 149 5.16 -14.46 17.07
N LEU A 150 4.16 -15.26 17.46
CA LEU A 150 4.26 -16.72 17.41
C LEU A 150 4.64 -17.22 16.01
N ALA A 151 4.13 -16.57 14.97
CA ALA A 151 4.50 -16.85 13.57
C ALA A 151 6.01 -16.66 13.32
N TRP A 152 6.61 -15.58 13.87
CA TRP A 152 8.04 -15.30 13.76
C TRP A 152 8.88 -16.21 14.67
N MET A 153 8.32 -16.75 15.76
CA MET A 153 8.98 -17.76 16.59
C MET A 153 9.19 -19.09 15.85
N ALA A 154 8.39 -19.37 14.83
CA ALA A 154 8.60 -20.53 13.97
C ALA A 154 9.77 -20.34 12.97
N ALA A 155 10.17 -19.10 12.68
CA ALA A 155 11.21 -18.78 11.71
C ALA A 155 12.60 -19.42 11.97
N PRO A 156 13.11 -19.57 13.21
CA PRO A 156 14.37 -20.24 13.47
C PRO A 156 14.31 -21.78 13.33
N ILE A 157 13.14 -22.40 13.26
CA ILE A 157 13.00 -23.87 13.18
C ILE A 157 13.77 -24.46 11.97
N PRO A 158 13.64 -23.94 10.73
CA PRO A 158 14.41 -24.44 9.61
C PRO A 158 15.92 -24.36 9.83
N LEU A 159 16.43 -23.26 10.40
CA LEU A 159 17.83 -23.09 10.73
C LEU A 159 18.31 -24.14 11.74
N CYS A 160 17.55 -24.35 12.82
CA CYS A 160 17.88 -25.38 13.83
C CYS A 160 17.94 -26.78 13.22
N ILE A 161 16.97 -27.14 12.37
CA ILE A 161 16.94 -28.44 11.69
C ILE A 161 18.16 -28.58 10.75
N ALA A 162 18.49 -27.55 9.97
CA ALA A 162 19.64 -27.57 9.09
C ALA A 162 20.95 -27.74 9.86
N LEU A 163 21.16 -27.00 10.96
CA LEU A 163 22.35 -27.11 11.82
C LEU A 163 22.49 -28.50 12.46
N LEU A 164 21.39 -29.01 13.03
CA LEU A 164 21.37 -30.35 13.60
C LEU A 164 21.65 -31.43 12.55
N GLY A 165 21.07 -31.26 11.34
CA GLY A 165 21.33 -32.12 10.21
C GLY A 165 22.80 -32.12 9.76
N VAL A 166 23.41 -30.93 9.67
CA VAL A 166 24.84 -30.81 9.36
C VAL A 166 25.71 -31.50 10.42
N LEU A 167 25.43 -31.28 11.71
CA LEU A 167 26.16 -31.91 12.81
C LEU A 167 26.03 -33.45 12.79
N ALA A 168 24.82 -33.95 12.58
CA ALA A 168 24.54 -35.37 12.47
C ALA A 168 25.24 -35.99 11.23
N ALA A 169 25.19 -35.32 10.06
CA ALA A 169 25.86 -35.78 8.86
C ALA A 169 27.39 -35.77 8.99
N ARG A 170 27.97 -34.76 9.67
CA ARG A 170 29.43 -34.74 10.00
C ARG A 170 29.87 -35.92 10.83
N ARG A 171 29.10 -36.27 11.90
CA ARG A 171 29.40 -37.42 12.76
C ARG A 171 29.28 -38.73 12.00
N ALA A 172 28.24 -38.89 11.18
CA ALA A 172 28.04 -40.08 10.37
C ALA A 172 29.17 -40.28 9.34
N THR A 173 29.65 -39.22 8.71
CA THR A 173 30.81 -39.29 7.78
C THR A 173 32.12 -39.55 8.45
N ALA A 174 32.27 -39.25 9.77
CA ALA A 174 33.44 -39.51 10.57
C ALA A 174 33.41 -40.88 11.27
N GLY A 175 32.45 -41.76 10.99
CA GLY A 175 32.28 -43.06 11.62
C GLY A 175 31.91 -43.01 13.10
N ARG A 176 31.50 -41.87 13.62
CA ARG A 176 31.09 -41.70 15.02
C ARG A 176 29.58 -41.90 15.19
N PRO A 177 29.10 -42.57 16.28
CA PRO A 177 27.67 -42.72 16.51
C PRO A 177 27.02 -41.34 16.62
N ALA A 178 25.98 -41.10 15.85
CA ALA A 178 25.16 -39.88 15.96
C ALA A 178 24.30 -40.00 17.24
N ARG A 179 24.19 -38.91 18.01
CA ARG A 179 23.27 -38.86 19.17
C ARG A 179 21.82 -39.13 18.77
N TRP A 180 21.46 -38.82 17.51
CA TRP A 180 20.17 -39.13 16.87
C TRP A 180 20.43 -39.88 15.56
N PRO A 181 20.52 -41.22 15.59
CA PRO A 181 20.92 -42.03 14.43
C PRO A 181 19.97 -41.90 13.20
N LEU A 182 18.72 -41.51 13.44
CA LEU A 182 17.73 -41.37 12.40
C LEU A 182 17.83 -40.01 11.62
N LEU A 183 18.47 -38.98 12.17
CA LEU A 183 18.48 -37.62 11.61
C LEU A 183 19.33 -37.44 10.34
N PRO A 184 20.52 -38.07 10.17
CA PRO A 184 21.37 -37.78 9.00
C PRO A 184 20.73 -38.10 7.66
N GLY A 185 19.79 -39.05 7.63
CA GLY A 185 19.14 -39.52 6.40
C GLY A 185 18.11 -38.58 5.86
N PRO A 186 17.12 -38.11 6.65
CA PRO A 186 16.01 -37.27 6.21
C PRO A 186 16.19 -35.77 6.54
N ALA A 187 17.35 -35.33 7.03
CA ALA A 187 17.55 -33.96 7.51
C ALA A 187 17.27 -32.90 6.41
N ASP A 188 17.61 -33.15 5.16
CA ASP A 188 17.32 -32.30 4.02
C ASP A 188 15.80 -32.21 3.76
N ALA A 189 15.08 -33.32 3.88
CA ALA A 189 13.63 -33.40 3.73
C ALA A 189 12.92 -32.66 4.88
N LEU A 190 13.37 -32.86 6.11
CA LEU A 190 12.83 -32.19 7.30
C LEU A 190 13.06 -30.67 7.24
N TRP A 191 14.25 -30.23 6.79
CA TRP A 191 14.51 -28.82 6.58
C TRP A 191 13.58 -28.20 5.54
N CYS A 192 13.45 -28.84 4.37
CA CYS A 192 12.59 -28.35 3.30
C CYS A 192 11.13 -28.25 3.78
N ALA A 193 10.60 -29.28 4.46
CA ALA A 193 9.27 -29.26 5.02
C ALA A 193 9.09 -28.10 6.03
N ALA A 194 10.04 -27.93 6.94
CA ALA A 194 9.99 -26.86 7.92
C ALA A 194 10.07 -25.45 7.27
N ALA A 195 10.92 -25.28 6.25
CA ALA A 195 11.03 -24.02 5.54
C ALA A 195 9.68 -23.63 4.86
N LEU A 196 9.05 -24.61 4.19
CA LEU A 196 7.78 -24.41 3.51
C LEU A 196 6.56 -24.31 4.46
N ALA A 197 6.65 -24.85 5.67
CA ALA A 197 5.58 -24.74 6.66
C ALA A 197 5.68 -23.47 7.51
N CYS A 198 6.88 -23.11 7.96
CA CYS A 198 7.07 -22.05 8.97
C CYS A 198 7.19 -20.65 8.35
N LYS A 199 7.89 -20.51 7.23
CA LYS A 199 8.14 -19.19 6.63
C LYS A 199 6.88 -18.49 6.11
N PRO A 200 5.90 -19.15 5.46
CA PRO A 200 4.64 -18.51 5.07
C PRO A 200 3.85 -17.90 6.24
N LEU A 201 4.03 -18.43 7.46
CA LEU A 201 3.39 -17.86 8.64
C LEU A 201 3.83 -16.41 8.92
N MET A 202 4.98 -16.00 8.41
CA MET A 202 5.48 -14.63 8.52
C MET A 202 4.62 -13.68 7.65
N VAL A 203 4.26 -14.09 6.44
CA VAL A 203 3.34 -13.33 5.58
C VAL A 203 1.95 -13.25 6.21
N VAL A 204 1.45 -14.39 6.73
CA VAL A 204 0.16 -14.45 7.43
C VAL A 204 0.12 -13.45 8.58
N HIS A 205 1.20 -13.34 9.35
CA HIS A 205 1.28 -12.40 10.46
C HIS A 205 1.38 -10.95 10.01
N ASP A 206 2.35 -10.63 9.13
CA ASP A 206 2.59 -9.24 8.67
C ASP A 206 1.37 -8.67 7.95
N ALA A 207 0.67 -9.49 7.16
CA ALA A 207 -0.52 -9.09 6.44
C ALA A 207 -1.82 -9.19 7.28
N LEU A 208 -1.73 -9.54 8.58
CA LEU A 208 -2.87 -9.72 9.48
C LEU A 208 -3.95 -10.64 8.89
N LEU A 209 -3.53 -11.72 8.22
CA LEU A 209 -4.42 -12.68 7.58
C LEU A 209 -5.05 -13.63 8.62
N GLU A 210 -6.29 -14.05 8.36
CA GLU A 210 -7.01 -15.06 9.14
C GLU A 210 -7.21 -16.34 8.31
N PRO A 211 -6.16 -17.18 8.12
CA PRO A 211 -6.25 -18.34 7.26
C PRO A 211 -7.30 -19.33 7.73
N THR A 212 -8.07 -19.83 6.79
CA THR A 212 -9.04 -20.89 7.04
C THR A 212 -8.34 -22.21 7.41
N PRO A 213 -9.00 -23.15 8.07
CA PRO A 213 -8.47 -24.50 8.27
C PRO A 213 -8.06 -25.19 6.97
N VAL A 214 -8.70 -24.87 5.84
CA VAL A 214 -8.32 -25.36 4.50
C VAL A 214 -6.97 -24.80 4.10
N ALA A 215 -6.72 -23.51 4.31
CA ALA A 215 -5.41 -22.89 4.03
C ALA A 215 -4.28 -23.53 4.84
N TYR A 216 -4.48 -23.76 6.14
CA TYR A 216 -3.49 -24.46 6.97
C TYR A 216 -3.21 -25.89 6.48
N TRP A 217 -4.25 -26.59 6.06
CA TRP A 217 -4.09 -27.91 5.45
C TRP A 217 -3.29 -27.84 4.13
N LEU A 218 -3.59 -26.88 3.25
CA LEU A 218 -2.86 -26.67 2.00
C LEU A 218 -1.39 -26.29 2.24
N ILE A 219 -1.10 -25.48 3.28
CA ILE A 219 0.28 -25.19 3.72
C ILE A 219 0.98 -26.50 4.12
N ALA A 220 0.31 -27.36 4.87
CA ALA A 220 0.86 -28.66 5.25
C ALA A 220 1.11 -29.58 4.04
N VAL A 221 0.21 -29.57 3.06
CA VAL A 221 0.39 -30.29 1.78
C VAL A 221 1.60 -29.74 1.01
N ALA A 222 1.70 -28.43 0.85
CA ALA A 222 2.83 -27.78 0.17
C ALA A 222 4.17 -28.08 0.85
N ALA A 223 4.18 -28.14 2.18
CA ALA A 223 5.37 -28.50 2.98
C ALA A 223 5.75 -30.00 2.85
N ALA A 224 4.78 -30.89 2.77
CA ALA A 224 5.01 -32.34 2.72
C ALA A 224 5.31 -32.87 1.31
N LEU A 225 4.73 -32.26 0.27
CA LEU A 225 4.81 -32.77 -1.11
C LEU A 225 6.27 -32.87 -1.63
N PRO A 226 7.15 -31.87 -1.54
CA PRO A 226 8.52 -31.98 -2.01
C PRO A 226 9.34 -33.06 -1.29
N PRO A 227 9.29 -33.19 0.06
CA PRO A 227 9.89 -34.33 0.76
C PRO A 227 9.36 -35.68 0.30
N MET A 228 8.05 -35.80 0.08
CA MET A 228 7.45 -37.06 -0.40
C MET A 228 7.99 -37.43 -1.80
N VAL A 229 8.02 -36.50 -2.72
CA VAL A 229 8.63 -36.69 -4.05
C VAL A 229 10.11 -37.01 -3.92
N GLY A 230 10.80 -36.28 -3.02
CA GLY A 230 12.21 -36.53 -2.71
C GLY A 230 12.49 -37.95 -2.20
N LEU A 231 11.61 -38.54 -1.40
CA LEU A 231 11.75 -39.91 -0.91
C LEU A 231 11.76 -40.95 -2.07
N LEU A 232 11.09 -40.65 -3.17
CA LEU A 232 11.05 -41.58 -4.33
C LEU A 232 12.33 -41.51 -5.17
N LEU A 233 13.13 -40.45 -5.04
CA LEU A 233 14.36 -40.31 -5.81
C LEU A 233 15.44 -41.32 -5.34
N PRO A 234 16.06 -42.05 -6.29
CA PRO A 234 17.01 -43.10 -5.97
C PRO A 234 18.35 -42.55 -5.43
N ARG A 235 18.75 -41.38 -5.94
CA ARG A 235 20.07 -40.78 -5.61
C ARG A 235 19.90 -39.69 -4.57
N ARG A 236 20.56 -39.86 -3.41
CA ARG A 236 20.52 -38.84 -2.31
C ARG A 236 21.02 -37.46 -2.76
N ARG A 237 22.03 -37.42 -3.63
CA ARG A 237 22.56 -36.16 -4.16
C ARG A 237 21.45 -35.41 -4.93
N THR A 238 20.77 -36.08 -5.85
CA THR A 238 19.69 -35.48 -6.61
C THR A 238 18.54 -34.99 -5.69
N ARG A 239 18.16 -35.82 -4.69
CA ARG A 239 17.16 -35.45 -3.69
C ARG A 239 17.57 -34.20 -2.91
N ALA A 240 18.77 -34.18 -2.33
CA ALA A 240 19.23 -33.10 -1.48
C ALA A 240 19.26 -31.74 -2.23
N TRP A 241 19.76 -31.76 -3.47
CA TRP A 241 19.81 -30.55 -4.28
C TRP A 241 18.43 -30.11 -4.78
N LEU A 242 17.53 -31.05 -5.12
CA LEU A 242 16.14 -30.74 -5.45
C LEU A 242 15.43 -30.04 -4.26
N LEU A 243 15.54 -30.63 -3.07
CA LEU A 243 14.88 -30.10 -1.86
C LEU A 243 15.44 -28.74 -1.43
N VAL A 244 16.76 -28.55 -1.56
CA VAL A 244 17.36 -27.23 -1.34
C VAL A 244 16.88 -26.22 -2.37
N GLY A 245 16.82 -26.58 -3.65
CA GLY A 245 16.31 -25.69 -4.70
C GLY A 245 14.86 -25.25 -4.43
N ILE A 246 13.99 -26.18 -4.04
CA ILE A 246 12.58 -25.88 -3.71
C ILE A 246 12.50 -25.01 -2.46
N GLY A 247 13.25 -25.33 -1.41
CA GLY A 247 13.25 -24.53 -0.17
C GLY A 247 13.82 -23.12 -0.36
N VAL A 248 14.84 -22.95 -1.21
CA VAL A 248 15.37 -21.63 -1.61
C VAL A 248 14.30 -20.85 -2.37
N LEU A 249 13.69 -21.46 -3.38
CA LEU A 249 12.63 -20.81 -4.15
C LEU A 249 11.46 -20.38 -3.25
N GLY A 250 10.97 -21.29 -2.38
CA GLY A 250 9.90 -20.96 -1.44
C GLY A 250 10.28 -19.84 -0.48
N SER A 251 11.56 -19.78 -0.03
CA SER A 251 12.04 -18.68 0.82
C SER A 251 12.09 -17.34 0.09
N LEU A 252 12.49 -17.34 -1.19
CA LEU A 252 12.51 -16.13 -2.01
C LEU A 252 11.10 -15.62 -2.32
N VAL A 253 10.15 -16.54 -2.54
CA VAL A 253 8.73 -16.19 -2.70
C VAL A 253 8.22 -15.50 -1.44
N VAL A 254 8.41 -16.11 -0.25
CA VAL A 254 8.00 -15.52 1.03
C VAL A 254 8.65 -14.14 1.26
N LEU A 255 9.95 -13.99 0.94
CA LEU A 255 10.63 -12.70 1.06
C LEU A 255 10.01 -11.65 0.12
N GLY A 256 9.74 -12.05 -1.12
CA GLY A 256 9.06 -11.19 -2.10
C GLY A 256 7.69 -10.73 -1.61
N ASP A 257 6.88 -11.66 -1.10
CA ASP A 257 5.53 -11.36 -0.57
C ASP A 257 5.55 -10.39 0.61
N VAL A 258 6.47 -10.60 1.58
CA VAL A 258 6.56 -9.69 2.73
C VAL A 258 6.97 -8.28 2.29
N VAL A 259 7.96 -8.16 1.39
CA VAL A 259 8.41 -6.85 0.88
C VAL A 259 7.32 -6.20 0.05
N TYR A 260 6.66 -6.95 -0.81
CA TYR A 260 5.57 -6.47 -1.67
C TYR A 260 4.38 -6.00 -0.83
N TYR A 261 3.98 -6.81 0.17
CA TYR A 261 2.90 -6.45 1.08
C TYR A 261 3.16 -5.14 1.82
N ARG A 262 4.38 -4.92 2.30
CA ARG A 262 4.75 -3.68 3.00
C ARG A 262 4.64 -2.42 2.15
N PHE A 263 4.62 -2.56 0.85
CA PHE A 263 4.49 -1.42 -0.07
C PHE A 263 3.07 -1.31 -0.65
N PHE A 264 2.53 -2.42 -1.15
CA PHE A 264 1.27 -2.43 -1.89
C PHE A 264 0.05 -2.85 -1.03
N GLY A 265 0.25 -3.33 0.19
CA GLY A 265 -0.83 -3.80 1.07
C GLY A 265 -1.50 -5.09 0.62
N ASP A 266 -0.96 -5.78 -0.39
CA ASP A 266 -1.43 -7.07 -0.89
C ASP A 266 -0.27 -8.03 -1.19
N VAL A 267 -0.55 -9.28 -1.58
CA VAL A 267 0.43 -10.33 -1.84
C VAL A 267 0.92 -10.26 -3.29
N LEU A 268 2.18 -10.62 -3.53
CA LEU A 268 2.80 -10.55 -4.85
C LEU A 268 2.12 -11.48 -5.86
N SER A 269 1.55 -10.93 -6.93
CA SER A 269 0.92 -11.72 -8.00
C SER A 269 1.93 -12.11 -9.10
N ALA A 270 1.63 -13.16 -9.86
CA ALA A 270 2.45 -13.58 -11.02
C ALA A 270 2.53 -12.48 -12.10
N PRO A 271 1.45 -11.73 -12.40
CA PRO A 271 1.54 -10.58 -13.29
C PRO A 271 2.46 -9.47 -12.79
N ALA A 272 2.52 -9.19 -11.48
CA ALA A 272 3.41 -8.18 -10.91
C ALA A 272 4.90 -8.50 -11.12
N LEU A 273 5.25 -9.78 -11.27
CA LEU A 273 6.61 -10.20 -11.64
C LEU A 273 7.07 -9.67 -13.02
N LEU A 274 6.17 -9.25 -13.89
CA LEU A 274 6.54 -8.61 -15.17
C LEU A 274 7.24 -7.27 -14.92
N ALA A 275 6.90 -6.58 -13.84
CA ALA A 275 7.57 -5.37 -13.40
C ALA A 275 8.94 -5.63 -12.74
N ALA A 276 9.31 -6.89 -12.45
CA ALA A 276 10.56 -7.22 -11.77
C ALA A 276 11.83 -6.77 -12.51
N ARG A 277 11.76 -6.57 -13.82
CA ARG A 277 12.89 -6.00 -14.61
C ARG A 277 13.25 -4.57 -14.19
N GLN A 278 12.34 -3.87 -13.51
CA GLN A 278 12.49 -2.49 -13.09
C GLN A 278 13.06 -2.36 -11.66
N THR A 279 13.18 -3.48 -10.93
CA THR A 279 13.61 -3.47 -9.51
C THR A 279 15.00 -2.87 -9.29
N GLY A 280 15.87 -2.91 -10.29
CA GLY A 280 17.22 -2.30 -10.22
C GLY A 280 17.17 -0.79 -10.00
N ARG A 281 16.23 -0.10 -10.66
CA ARG A 281 16.07 1.38 -10.54
C ARG A 281 15.36 1.79 -9.25
N VAL A 282 14.50 0.93 -8.73
CA VAL A 282 13.73 1.18 -7.50
C VAL A 282 14.38 0.57 -6.26
N TRP A 283 15.66 0.21 -6.34
CA TRP A 283 16.38 -0.44 -5.23
C TRP A 283 16.37 0.38 -3.93
N GLY A 284 16.36 1.71 -4.02
CA GLY A 284 16.22 2.61 -2.86
C GLY A 284 14.93 2.32 -2.08
N SER A 285 13.79 2.26 -2.78
CA SER A 285 12.49 1.96 -2.18
C SER A 285 12.44 0.55 -1.59
N ILE A 286 12.94 -0.45 -2.32
CA ILE A 286 13.02 -1.84 -1.80
C ILE A 286 13.88 -1.89 -0.54
N ARG A 287 15.04 -1.24 -0.53
CA ARG A 287 15.94 -1.21 0.62
C ARG A 287 15.29 -0.57 1.86
N ALA A 288 14.46 0.45 1.68
CA ALA A 288 13.74 1.09 2.77
C ALA A 288 12.74 0.14 3.47
N LEU A 289 12.19 -0.83 2.74
CA LEU A 289 11.25 -1.83 3.25
C LEU A 289 11.94 -3.03 3.93
N LEU A 290 13.26 -3.17 3.74
CA LEU A 290 14.01 -4.28 4.35
C LEU A 290 14.26 -4.00 5.84
N SER A 291 13.76 -4.87 6.69
CA SER A 291 14.05 -4.87 8.12
C SER A 291 14.99 -6.02 8.49
N PRO A 292 15.79 -5.90 9.58
CA PRO A 292 16.65 -7.00 10.05
C PRO A 292 15.88 -8.28 10.37
N ALA A 293 14.61 -8.19 10.71
CA ALA A 293 13.76 -9.36 10.94
C ALA A 293 13.64 -10.25 9.70
N LEU A 294 13.67 -9.69 8.49
CA LEU A 294 13.60 -10.45 7.23
C LEU A 294 14.80 -11.40 7.06
N LEU A 295 15.91 -11.20 7.77
CA LEU A 295 17.03 -12.13 7.77
C LEU A 295 16.62 -13.54 8.19
N TRP A 296 15.60 -13.69 9.03
CA TRP A 296 15.09 -15.01 9.43
C TRP A 296 14.51 -15.83 8.27
N ILE A 297 14.10 -15.17 7.15
CA ILE A 297 13.62 -15.87 5.95
C ILE A 297 14.76 -16.54 5.19
N VAL A 298 15.98 -15.99 5.27
CA VAL A 298 17.11 -16.40 4.40
C VAL A 298 18.34 -16.93 5.14
N ILE A 299 18.45 -16.70 6.46
CA ILE A 299 19.65 -17.03 7.25
C ILE A 299 19.97 -18.54 7.29
N ASP A 300 18.97 -19.39 7.14
CA ASP A 300 19.11 -20.85 7.11
C ASP A 300 19.60 -21.37 5.74
N LEU A 301 19.47 -20.59 4.64
CA LEU A 301 19.78 -21.03 3.29
C LEU A 301 21.26 -21.44 3.10
N PRO A 302 22.26 -20.69 3.57
CA PRO A 302 23.65 -21.12 3.50
C PRO A 302 23.90 -22.43 4.25
N VAL A 303 23.24 -22.63 5.40
CA VAL A 303 23.34 -23.85 6.19
C VAL A 303 22.68 -25.02 5.49
N ALA A 304 21.54 -24.80 4.83
CA ALA A 304 20.81 -25.78 4.03
C ALA A 304 21.62 -26.25 2.80
N ILE A 305 22.30 -25.34 2.12
CA ILE A 305 23.24 -25.68 1.04
C ILE A 305 24.37 -26.55 1.59
N TRP A 306 24.93 -26.17 2.72
CA TRP A 306 25.96 -26.97 3.38
C TRP A 306 25.44 -28.35 3.81
N LEU A 307 24.22 -28.44 4.34
CA LEU A 307 23.52 -29.67 4.63
C LEU A 307 23.40 -30.57 3.39
N ALA A 308 22.99 -30.00 2.24
CA ALA A 308 22.88 -30.76 0.98
C ALA A 308 24.22 -31.33 0.55
N VAL A 309 25.30 -30.55 0.64
CA VAL A 309 26.68 -31.04 0.38
C VAL A 309 27.06 -32.22 1.30
N ARG A 310 26.69 -32.13 2.57
CA ARG A 310 26.99 -33.18 3.57
C ARG A 310 26.15 -34.44 3.33
N VAL A 311 24.83 -34.29 3.15
CA VAL A 311 23.90 -35.40 2.88
C VAL A 311 24.28 -36.13 1.55
N SER A 312 24.74 -35.39 0.55
CA SER A 312 25.19 -35.95 -0.73
C SER A 312 26.42 -36.89 -0.56
N LYS A 313 27.21 -36.72 0.49
CA LYS A 313 28.41 -37.51 0.79
C LYS A 313 28.17 -38.70 1.73
N LEU A 314 26.96 -38.85 2.26
CA LEU A 314 26.61 -39.94 3.15
C LEU A 314 26.68 -41.31 2.42
N ARG A 315 27.44 -42.24 2.94
CA ARG A 315 27.55 -43.62 2.43
C ARG A 315 26.58 -44.59 3.11
N VAL A 316 25.58 -44.07 3.80
CA VAL A 316 24.54 -44.92 4.41
C VAL A 316 23.61 -45.50 3.33
N PRO A 317 23.31 -46.82 3.36
CA PRO A 317 22.35 -47.39 2.40
C PRO A 317 21.01 -46.66 2.41
N SER A 318 20.45 -46.42 1.24
CA SER A 318 19.09 -45.91 1.15
C SER A 318 18.08 -47.01 1.49
N PRO A 319 17.04 -46.74 2.24
CA PRO A 319 15.98 -47.73 2.44
C PRO A 319 15.41 -48.26 1.12
N PRO A 320 14.93 -49.53 1.08
CA PRO A 320 14.30 -50.10 -0.09
C PRO A 320 13.18 -49.18 -0.64
N LEU A 321 13.00 -49.17 -1.99
CA LEU A 321 11.98 -48.33 -2.63
C LEU A 321 10.57 -48.59 -2.06
N ALA A 322 10.26 -49.87 -1.80
CA ALA A 322 8.96 -50.25 -1.20
C ALA A 322 8.70 -49.58 0.14
N LEU A 323 9.73 -49.48 1.03
CA LEU A 323 9.58 -48.79 2.34
C LEU A 323 9.40 -47.28 2.14
N ARG A 324 10.19 -46.70 1.21
CA ARG A 324 10.10 -45.24 0.89
C ARG A 324 8.74 -44.92 0.28
N ALA A 325 8.21 -45.74 -0.60
CA ALA A 325 6.88 -45.60 -1.19
C ALA A 325 5.76 -45.74 -0.13
N ARG A 326 5.90 -46.73 0.79
CA ARG A 326 4.94 -46.90 1.91
C ARG A 326 4.94 -45.69 2.81
N THR A 327 6.10 -45.11 3.13
CA THR A 327 6.20 -43.88 3.96
C THR A 327 5.52 -42.70 3.26
N ALA A 328 5.82 -42.50 1.98
CA ALA A 328 5.19 -41.44 1.20
C ALA A 328 3.67 -41.65 1.10
N GLY A 329 3.22 -42.88 0.87
CA GLY A 329 1.80 -43.25 0.82
C GLY A 329 1.08 -43.02 2.16
N ALA A 330 1.73 -43.34 3.28
CA ALA A 330 1.18 -43.08 4.61
C ALA A 330 1.01 -41.58 4.89
N ILE A 331 2.02 -40.75 4.54
CA ILE A 331 1.92 -39.29 4.65
C ILE A 331 0.78 -38.77 3.76
N ALA A 332 0.68 -39.25 2.51
CA ALA A 332 -0.40 -38.87 1.60
C ALA A 332 -1.78 -39.24 2.16
N ALA A 333 -1.93 -40.44 2.72
CA ALA A 333 -3.18 -40.90 3.32
C ALA A 333 -3.59 -40.01 4.52
N VAL A 334 -2.65 -39.63 5.39
CA VAL A 334 -2.90 -38.73 6.52
C VAL A 334 -3.34 -37.34 6.01
N LEU A 335 -2.68 -36.78 5.00
CA LEU A 335 -3.04 -35.48 4.41
C LEU A 335 -4.42 -35.51 3.76
N VAL A 336 -4.75 -36.61 3.02
CA VAL A 336 -6.07 -36.77 2.41
C VAL A 336 -7.15 -36.89 3.50
N ALA A 337 -6.92 -37.69 4.53
CA ALA A 337 -7.87 -37.84 5.65
C ALA A 337 -8.09 -36.51 6.37
N ALA A 338 -7.02 -35.75 6.66
CA ALA A 338 -7.11 -34.42 7.25
C ALA A 338 -7.88 -33.45 6.33
N GLY A 339 -7.60 -33.48 5.02
CA GLY A 339 -8.29 -32.67 4.02
C GLY A 339 -9.80 -32.95 3.96
N LEU A 340 -10.20 -34.22 3.99
CA LEU A 340 -11.62 -34.61 4.03
C LEU A 340 -12.31 -34.10 5.30
N MET A 341 -11.66 -34.20 6.47
CA MET A 341 -12.20 -33.68 7.71
C MET A 341 -12.37 -32.14 7.72
N VAL A 342 -11.45 -31.42 7.09
CA VAL A 342 -11.45 -29.97 7.05
C VAL A 342 -12.41 -29.42 5.99
N SER A 343 -12.55 -30.08 4.85
CA SER A 343 -13.34 -29.62 3.71
C SER A 343 -14.82 -30.00 3.79
N ALA A 344 -15.17 -31.09 4.47
CA ALA A 344 -16.55 -31.60 4.53
C ALA A 344 -17.60 -30.58 5.04
N PRO A 345 -17.33 -29.71 6.03
CA PRO A 345 -18.29 -28.70 6.48
C PRO A 345 -18.39 -27.45 5.59
N ARG A 346 -17.50 -27.26 4.62
CA ARG A 346 -17.27 -25.96 3.93
C ARG A 346 -17.55 -25.93 2.44
N VAL A 347 -17.68 -27.07 1.78
CA VAL A 347 -18.09 -27.12 0.36
C VAL A 347 -19.48 -26.49 0.17
N LEU A 348 -20.26 -26.36 1.24
CA LEU A 348 -21.60 -25.76 1.26
C LEU A 348 -21.63 -24.24 1.54
N ALA A 349 -20.51 -23.60 1.87
CA ALA A 349 -20.49 -22.21 2.36
C ALA A 349 -19.39 -21.31 1.75
N SER A 350 -18.65 -21.75 0.74
CA SER A 350 -17.52 -20.96 0.21
C SER A 350 -17.98 -19.97 -0.86
N THR A 351 -17.59 -18.69 -0.67
CA THR A 351 -17.58 -17.70 -1.75
C THR A 351 -16.67 -18.22 -2.88
N PRO A 352 -17.12 -18.24 -4.15
CA PRO A 352 -16.26 -18.61 -5.26
C PRO A 352 -14.99 -17.75 -5.29
N LEU A 353 -13.83 -18.36 -5.59
CA LEU A 353 -12.51 -17.69 -5.58
C LEU A 353 -12.44 -16.49 -6.55
N ASP A 354 -13.18 -16.57 -7.66
CA ASP A 354 -13.31 -15.50 -8.67
C ASP A 354 -14.13 -14.29 -8.19
N GLN A 355 -14.79 -14.40 -7.04
CA GLN A 355 -15.49 -13.30 -6.36
C GLN A 355 -14.67 -12.69 -5.22
N LEU A 356 -13.46 -13.18 -4.97
CA LEU A 356 -12.53 -12.60 -4.02
C LEU A 356 -11.63 -11.59 -4.73
N PHE A 357 -11.84 -10.32 -4.46
CA PHE A 357 -11.19 -9.21 -5.16
C PHE A 357 -9.78 -8.87 -4.63
N ARG A 358 -9.33 -9.49 -3.53
CA ARG A 358 -8.01 -9.28 -2.95
C ARG A 358 -7.23 -10.58 -2.92
N ASP A 359 -5.96 -10.53 -3.33
CA ASP A 359 -5.05 -11.68 -3.24
C ASP A 359 -4.95 -12.19 -1.81
N ARG A 360 -4.97 -11.28 -0.82
CA ARG A 360 -5.05 -11.64 0.61
C ARG A 360 -6.20 -12.57 0.94
N ALA A 361 -7.40 -12.30 0.44
CA ALA A 361 -8.57 -13.15 0.69
C ALA A 361 -8.42 -14.54 0.06
N VAL A 362 -7.74 -14.62 -1.08
CA VAL A 362 -7.41 -15.91 -1.71
C VAL A 362 -6.35 -16.66 -0.90
N VAL A 363 -5.34 -15.96 -0.35
CA VAL A 363 -4.35 -16.56 0.55
C VAL A 363 -5.00 -17.08 1.83
N GLU A 364 -6.00 -16.40 2.38
CA GLU A 364 -6.78 -16.89 3.53
C GLU A 364 -7.54 -18.19 3.24
N GLN A 365 -7.91 -18.43 1.97
CA GLN A 365 -8.61 -19.65 1.57
C GLN A 365 -7.65 -20.78 1.16
N LEU A 366 -6.58 -20.45 0.42
CA LEU A 366 -5.68 -21.43 -0.21
C LEU A 366 -4.32 -21.58 0.48
N GLY A 367 -3.98 -20.68 1.41
CA GLY A 367 -2.60 -20.53 1.90
C GLY A 367 -1.68 -19.93 0.83
N LEU A 368 -0.51 -19.43 1.22
CA LEU A 368 0.40 -18.68 0.36
C LEU A 368 0.80 -19.44 -0.92
N PHE A 369 1.30 -20.66 -0.80
CA PHE A 369 1.72 -21.45 -1.95
C PHE A 369 0.54 -21.94 -2.80
N GLY A 370 -0.63 -22.15 -2.19
CA GLY A 370 -1.87 -22.46 -2.90
C GLY A 370 -2.32 -21.27 -3.74
N PHE A 371 -2.25 -20.06 -3.20
CA PHE A 371 -2.48 -18.83 -3.94
C PHE A 371 -1.55 -18.70 -5.13
N HIS A 372 -0.23 -18.79 -4.96
CA HIS A 372 0.70 -18.67 -6.08
C HIS A 372 0.51 -19.72 -7.17
N ALA A 373 0.12 -20.95 -6.80
CA ALA A 373 -0.23 -21.98 -7.79
C ALA A 373 -1.50 -21.62 -8.58
N TYR A 374 -2.52 -21.11 -7.90
CA TYR A 374 -3.77 -20.65 -8.49
C TYR A 374 -3.56 -19.43 -9.39
N ASP A 375 -2.86 -18.40 -8.88
CA ASP A 375 -2.57 -17.17 -9.60
C ASP A 375 -1.68 -17.43 -10.84
N GLY A 376 -0.61 -18.20 -10.67
CA GLY A 376 0.23 -18.62 -11.81
C GLY A 376 -0.55 -19.40 -12.87
N TRP A 377 -1.50 -20.27 -12.47
CA TRP A 377 -2.39 -20.95 -13.40
C TRP A 377 -3.32 -19.97 -14.13
N ASN A 378 -3.94 -19.04 -13.39
CA ASN A 378 -4.83 -18.05 -13.98
C ASN A 378 -4.08 -17.13 -14.95
N TYR A 379 -2.87 -16.70 -14.58
CA TYR A 379 -2.02 -15.92 -15.46
C TYR A 379 -1.66 -16.70 -16.74
N ALA A 380 -1.20 -17.96 -16.61
CA ALA A 380 -0.89 -18.80 -17.75
C ALA A 380 -2.12 -19.01 -18.64
N ARG A 381 -3.26 -19.33 -18.04
CA ARG A 381 -4.53 -19.48 -18.75
C ARG A 381 -4.92 -18.22 -19.50
N SER A 382 -4.88 -17.06 -18.86
CA SER A 382 -5.22 -15.77 -19.49
C SER A 382 -4.26 -15.40 -20.62
N ARG A 383 -2.99 -15.83 -20.54
CA ARG A 383 -1.97 -15.58 -21.57
C ARG A 383 -2.12 -16.48 -22.80
N TRP A 384 -2.51 -17.74 -22.58
CA TRP A 384 -2.59 -18.74 -23.66
C TRP A 384 -3.99 -18.88 -24.26
N LEU A 385 -5.03 -18.58 -23.47
CA LEU A 385 -6.43 -18.62 -23.87
C LEU A 385 -6.97 -17.19 -23.84
N ARG A 386 -6.62 -16.37 -24.86
CA ARG A 386 -7.29 -15.06 -25.01
C ARG A 386 -8.79 -15.29 -25.08
N HIS A 387 -9.53 -14.50 -24.31
CA HIS A 387 -10.98 -14.52 -24.37
C HIS A 387 -11.43 -13.71 -25.60
N ASP A 388 -11.88 -14.40 -26.63
CA ASP A 388 -12.61 -13.73 -27.73
C ASP A 388 -14.04 -13.53 -27.27
N ALA A 389 -14.44 -12.27 -27.12
CA ALA A 389 -15.79 -11.96 -26.68
C ALA A 389 -16.83 -12.48 -27.67
N THR A 390 -17.84 -13.14 -27.14
CA THR A 390 -19.00 -13.56 -27.93
C THR A 390 -19.82 -12.35 -28.38
N GLU A 391 -20.55 -12.49 -29.48
CA GLU A 391 -21.45 -11.42 -29.95
C GLU A 391 -22.54 -11.07 -28.91
N GLY A 392 -22.90 -12.03 -28.05
CA GLY A 392 -23.78 -11.80 -26.89
C GLY A 392 -23.18 -10.85 -25.87
N GLU A 393 -21.92 -11.09 -25.47
CA GLU A 393 -21.19 -10.23 -24.52
C GLU A 393 -20.97 -8.83 -25.10
N VAL A 394 -20.64 -8.72 -26.39
CA VAL A 394 -20.48 -7.42 -27.05
C VAL A 394 -21.81 -6.64 -27.07
N ARG A 395 -22.95 -7.30 -27.42
CA ARG A 395 -24.27 -6.65 -27.38
C ARG A 395 -24.69 -6.24 -25.99
N ASP A 396 -24.40 -7.03 -24.99
CA ASP A 396 -24.70 -6.72 -23.60
C ASP A 396 -23.86 -5.52 -23.09
N ALA A 397 -22.56 -5.50 -23.41
CA ALA A 397 -21.69 -4.36 -23.12
C ALA A 397 -22.19 -3.10 -23.84
N LEU A 398 -22.52 -3.18 -25.14
CA LEU A 398 -23.05 -2.07 -25.91
C LEU A 398 -24.33 -1.52 -25.28
N SER A 399 -25.29 -2.39 -24.95
CA SER A 399 -26.54 -1.96 -24.30
C SER A 399 -26.33 -1.29 -22.95
N TRP A 400 -25.31 -1.71 -22.21
CA TRP A 400 -24.93 -1.08 -20.95
C TRP A 400 -24.37 0.33 -21.18
N PHE A 401 -23.46 0.52 -22.16
CA PHE A 401 -22.93 1.83 -22.52
C PHE A 401 -24.03 2.79 -23.03
N VAL A 402 -24.97 2.29 -23.83
CA VAL A 402 -26.11 3.08 -24.33
C VAL A 402 -26.95 3.61 -23.15
N ARG A 403 -27.28 2.75 -22.19
CA ARG A 403 -28.06 3.17 -21.01
C ARG A 403 -27.35 4.23 -20.17
N ARG A 404 -26.02 4.27 -20.17
CA ARG A 404 -25.20 5.20 -19.40
C ARG A 404 -24.81 6.47 -20.19
N THR A 405 -25.25 6.60 -21.44
CA THR A 405 -24.98 7.80 -22.24
C THR A 405 -25.38 9.12 -21.53
N PRO A 406 -26.51 9.21 -20.82
CA PRO A 406 -26.88 10.45 -20.10
C PRO A 406 -25.88 10.84 -19.00
N LEU A 407 -25.15 9.89 -18.41
CA LEU A 407 -24.15 10.18 -17.40
C LEU A 407 -22.87 10.81 -17.98
N ARG A 408 -22.53 10.45 -19.23
CA ARG A 408 -21.36 10.97 -19.94
C ARG A 408 -21.67 12.28 -20.67
N ALA A 409 -22.82 12.32 -21.36
CA ALA A 409 -23.25 13.37 -22.27
C ALA A 409 -24.71 13.68 -22.00
N GLY A 410 -25.05 14.11 -20.81
CA GLY A 410 -26.39 14.65 -20.49
C GLY A 410 -26.73 15.88 -21.35
N PRO A 411 -27.97 16.43 -21.22
CA PRO A 411 -28.33 17.67 -21.92
C PRO A 411 -27.21 18.69 -21.70
N PRO A 412 -26.94 19.57 -22.70
CA PRO A 412 -25.79 20.46 -22.64
C PRO A 412 -25.74 21.20 -21.31
N ALA A 413 -24.79 20.85 -20.46
CA ALA A 413 -24.55 21.63 -19.27
C ALA A 413 -24.02 23.01 -19.66
N PRO A 414 -24.23 24.06 -18.88
CA PRO A 414 -23.66 25.39 -19.16
C PRO A 414 -22.13 25.34 -19.32
N SER A 415 -21.49 24.34 -18.79
CA SER A 415 -20.04 24.08 -18.88
C SER A 415 -19.60 23.44 -20.21
N PHE A 416 -20.51 22.94 -21.05
CA PHE A 416 -20.12 22.28 -22.30
C PHE A 416 -19.47 23.25 -23.28
N GLY A 417 -18.24 22.98 -23.68
CA GLY A 417 -17.49 23.76 -24.67
C GLY A 417 -16.97 25.11 -24.18
N VAL A 418 -16.99 25.38 -22.86
CA VAL A 418 -16.47 26.67 -22.32
C VAL A 418 -14.98 26.87 -22.63
N ALA A 419 -14.23 25.79 -22.84
CA ALA A 419 -12.83 25.79 -23.22
C ALA A 419 -12.59 25.27 -24.65
N ARG A 420 -13.57 25.35 -25.53
CA ARG A 420 -13.44 24.86 -26.92
C ARG A 420 -12.24 25.49 -27.63
N GLY A 421 -11.44 24.66 -28.29
CA GLY A 421 -10.24 25.07 -29.03
C GLY A 421 -9.11 25.61 -28.14
N ARG A 422 -9.19 25.42 -26.85
CA ARG A 422 -8.10 25.75 -25.91
C ARG A 422 -7.16 24.57 -25.73
N ASN A 423 -5.91 24.85 -25.34
CA ASN A 423 -4.94 23.82 -25.02
C ASN A 423 -5.34 23.10 -23.72
N LEU A 424 -4.83 21.91 -23.56
CA LEU A 424 -4.93 21.11 -22.32
C LEU A 424 -3.52 20.85 -21.79
N ILE A 425 -3.27 21.17 -20.52
CA ILE A 425 -2.08 20.79 -19.77
C ILE A 425 -2.53 19.99 -18.57
N VAL A 426 -2.13 18.73 -18.50
CA VAL A 426 -2.41 17.85 -17.37
C VAL A 426 -1.10 17.60 -16.60
N VAL A 427 -1.08 17.88 -15.31
CA VAL A 427 0.01 17.54 -14.39
C VAL A 427 -0.51 16.41 -13.49
N GLN A 428 -0.04 15.21 -13.78
CA GLN A 428 -0.25 14.03 -12.94
C GLN A 428 0.83 14.02 -11.87
N VAL A 429 0.40 14.13 -10.61
CA VAL A 429 1.31 14.34 -9.48
C VAL A 429 1.44 13.06 -8.69
N GLU A 430 2.65 12.53 -8.67
CA GLU A 430 3.02 11.32 -7.92
C GLU A 430 2.62 11.43 -6.45
N SER A 431 1.88 10.45 -5.95
CA SER A 431 1.53 10.26 -4.53
C SER A 431 0.91 11.48 -3.81
N LEU A 432 0.27 12.40 -4.53
CA LEU A 432 -0.36 13.59 -3.94
C LEU A 432 -1.72 13.24 -3.34
N GLN A 433 -1.87 13.35 -2.02
CA GLN A 433 -3.13 13.11 -1.31
C GLN A 433 -3.87 14.41 -0.97
N GLU A 434 -5.21 14.36 -1.01
CA GLU A 434 -6.09 15.55 -0.79
C GLU A 434 -5.85 16.23 0.54
N PHE A 435 -5.61 15.47 1.62
CA PHE A 435 -5.39 16.08 2.95
C PHE A 435 -4.20 17.05 2.97
N ALA A 436 -3.16 16.83 2.15
CA ALA A 436 -1.95 17.64 2.12
C ALA A 436 -2.21 19.07 1.65
N VAL A 437 -3.23 19.29 0.80
CA VAL A 437 -3.56 20.59 0.23
C VAL A 437 -3.92 21.61 1.31
N ASP A 438 -4.74 21.21 2.29
CA ASP A 438 -5.20 22.08 3.36
C ASP A 438 -4.45 21.85 4.68
N PHE A 439 -3.45 20.95 4.69
CA PHE A 439 -2.74 20.57 5.90
C PHE A 439 -1.82 21.72 6.39
N ARG A 440 -1.86 21.94 7.69
CA ARG A 440 -1.01 22.92 8.37
C ARG A 440 -0.20 22.25 9.47
N VAL A 441 1.07 22.57 9.53
CA VAL A 441 1.99 22.11 10.56
C VAL A 441 2.64 23.30 11.25
N ASN A 442 2.55 23.40 12.56
CA ASN A 442 3.08 24.52 13.35
C ASN A 442 2.70 25.91 12.78
N GLY A 443 1.46 26.04 12.30
CA GLY A 443 0.94 27.27 11.70
C GLY A 443 1.37 27.55 10.26
N GLN A 444 2.19 26.70 9.65
CA GLN A 444 2.65 26.82 8.27
C GLN A 444 1.76 25.96 7.35
N ASP A 445 1.30 26.51 6.23
CA ASP A 445 0.61 25.75 5.19
C ASP A 445 1.62 24.85 4.46
N VAL A 446 1.27 23.58 4.26
CA VAL A 446 2.13 22.65 3.52
C VAL A 446 2.10 22.97 2.03
N MET A 447 0.93 23.27 1.47
CA MET A 447 0.76 23.58 0.03
C MET A 447 0.06 24.95 -0.16
N PRO A 448 0.73 26.08 0.18
CA PRO A 448 0.11 27.39 0.13
C PRO A 448 -0.31 27.86 -1.27
N HIS A 449 0.38 27.40 -2.33
CA HIS A 449 0.09 27.85 -3.70
C HIS A 449 -1.08 27.09 -4.29
N LEU A 450 -1.10 25.75 -4.20
CA LEU A 450 -2.21 24.93 -4.69
C LEU A 450 -3.49 25.22 -3.93
N ARG A 451 -3.39 25.51 -2.62
CA ARG A 451 -4.53 25.93 -1.81
C ARG A 451 -5.18 27.23 -2.35
N ARG A 452 -4.38 28.22 -2.77
CA ARG A 452 -4.90 29.44 -3.40
C ARG A 452 -5.55 29.20 -4.78
N TRP A 453 -5.13 28.15 -5.47
CA TRP A 453 -5.76 27.76 -6.73
C TRP A 453 -7.23 27.34 -6.57
N ALA A 454 -7.63 26.91 -5.38
CA ALA A 454 -9.02 26.55 -5.11
C ALA A 454 -10.01 27.69 -5.40
N ASP A 455 -9.58 28.94 -5.25
CA ASP A 455 -10.43 30.11 -5.47
C ASP A 455 -10.71 30.37 -6.97
N ASP A 456 -9.76 30.00 -7.85
CA ASP A 456 -9.78 30.25 -9.31
C ASP A 456 -10.02 28.97 -10.15
N SER A 457 -10.30 27.83 -9.51
CA SER A 457 -10.37 26.52 -10.16
C SER A 457 -11.63 25.74 -9.76
N LEU A 458 -12.01 24.78 -10.58
CA LEU A 458 -12.84 23.66 -10.13
C LEU A 458 -11.99 22.77 -9.24
N ARG A 459 -12.31 22.63 -7.96
CA ARG A 459 -11.65 21.72 -7.03
C ARG A 459 -12.56 20.55 -6.68
N PHE A 460 -12.17 19.35 -7.07
CA PHE A 460 -12.85 18.11 -6.71
C PHE A 460 -12.14 17.52 -5.49
N THR A 461 -12.81 17.55 -4.32
CA THR A 461 -12.23 17.18 -3.02
C THR A 461 -12.52 15.75 -2.60
N ASN A 462 -13.30 15.01 -3.36
CA ASN A 462 -13.72 13.66 -3.06
C ASN A 462 -13.44 12.71 -4.23
N VAL A 463 -12.21 12.79 -4.76
CA VAL A 463 -11.77 11.90 -5.84
C VAL A 463 -11.11 10.67 -5.24
N THR A 464 -11.64 9.52 -5.61
CA THR A 464 -11.07 8.22 -5.25
C THR A 464 -9.91 7.88 -6.18
N ASP A 465 -8.80 7.47 -5.61
CA ASP A 465 -7.77 6.69 -6.28
C ASP A 465 -8.36 5.35 -6.75
N GLN A 466 -8.27 5.08 -8.05
CA GLN A 466 -8.80 3.87 -8.69
C GLN A 466 -7.68 2.96 -9.22
N THR A 467 -6.49 3.05 -8.64
CA THR A 467 -5.33 2.26 -9.04
C THR A 467 -5.26 0.92 -8.32
N ASN A 468 -4.62 -0.06 -8.92
CA ASN A 468 -4.29 -1.35 -8.34
C ASN A 468 -2.76 -1.57 -8.41
N GLU A 469 -2.29 -2.75 -8.79
CA GLU A 469 -0.86 -3.09 -8.86
C GLU A 469 -0.06 -2.24 -9.87
N GLY A 470 -0.74 -1.59 -10.80
CA GLY A 470 -0.10 -0.69 -11.77
C GLY A 470 0.15 0.73 -11.26
N ARG A 471 -0.35 1.11 -10.06
CA ARG A 471 -0.14 2.40 -9.40
C ARG A 471 -0.19 3.57 -10.41
N THR A 472 0.93 4.31 -10.59
CA THR A 472 1.02 5.44 -11.54
C THR A 472 0.53 5.09 -12.94
N SER A 473 0.86 3.89 -13.47
CA SER A 473 0.41 3.49 -14.82
C SER A 473 -1.08 3.16 -14.88
N ASP A 474 -1.68 2.71 -13.77
CA ASP A 474 -3.12 2.52 -13.68
C ASP A 474 -3.87 3.85 -13.62
N ALA A 475 -3.30 4.86 -12.93
CA ALA A 475 -3.83 6.23 -12.93
C ALA A 475 -3.80 6.83 -14.35
N GLU A 476 -2.68 6.68 -15.08
CA GLU A 476 -2.57 7.05 -16.51
C GLU A 476 -3.67 6.36 -17.34
N PHE A 477 -3.77 5.03 -17.20
CA PHE A 477 -4.75 4.23 -17.92
C PHE A 477 -6.19 4.69 -17.62
N THR A 478 -6.54 4.78 -16.35
CA THR A 478 -7.89 5.08 -15.88
C THR A 478 -8.34 6.48 -16.29
N ALA A 479 -7.47 7.48 -16.08
CA ALA A 479 -7.75 8.86 -16.39
C ALA A 479 -7.86 9.12 -17.91
N MET A 480 -7.09 8.39 -18.73
CA MET A 480 -7.10 8.58 -20.18
C MET A 480 -8.17 7.76 -20.89
N THR A 481 -8.40 6.50 -20.48
CA THR A 481 -9.30 5.56 -21.17
C THR A 481 -10.71 5.53 -20.59
N SER A 482 -10.90 6.11 -19.41
CA SER A 482 -12.14 6.01 -18.63
C SER A 482 -12.58 4.54 -18.44
N LEU A 483 -11.60 3.64 -18.21
CA LEU A 483 -11.79 2.25 -17.84
C LEU A 483 -11.11 1.98 -16.50
N LEU A 484 -11.59 0.99 -15.76
CA LEU A 484 -10.93 0.54 -14.53
C LEU A 484 -9.70 -0.32 -14.88
N PRO A 485 -8.62 -0.25 -14.09
CA PRO A 485 -7.51 -1.17 -14.22
C PRO A 485 -7.93 -2.60 -13.89
N LEU A 486 -7.05 -3.56 -14.11
CA LEU A 486 -7.29 -4.94 -13.76
C LEU A 486 -7.11 -5.16 -12.26
N ASP A 487 -7.81 -6.14 -11.71
CA ASP A 487 -7.66 -6.53 -10.31
C ASP A 487 -6.23 -7.02 -10.00
N HIS A 488 -5.56 -7.64 -11.00
CA HIS A 488 -4.21 -8.18 -10.86
C HIS A 488 -3.33 -7.82 -12.06
N GLY A 489 -2.15 -7.29 -11.78
CA GLY A 489 -1.15 -6.88 -12.75
C GLY A 489 -1.53 -5.64 -13.56
N ALA A 490 -0.57 -4.76 -13.75
CA ALA A 490 -0.75 -3.53 -14.51
C ALA A 490 -1.22 -3.80 -15.96
N VAL A 491 -2.22 -3.06 -16.41
CA VAL A 491 -2.71 -3.12 -17.82
C VAL A 491 -1.56 -2.87 -18.79
N ALA A 492 -0.64 -1.97 -18.45
CA ALA A 492 0.53 -1.61 -19.24
C ALA A 492 1.44 -2.81 -19.62
N PHE A 493 1.46 -3.86 -18.81
CA PHE A 493 2.24 -5.08 -19.09
C PHE A 493 1.38 -6.23 -19.62
N ARG A 494 0.12 -6.27 -19.24
CA ARG A 494 -0.76 -7.39 -19.61
C ARG A 494 -1.39 -7.22 -20.98
N TYR A 495 -1.79 -5.99 -21.32
CA TYR A 495 -2.53 -5.67 -22.55
C TYR A 495 -1.95 -4.46 -23.30
N PRO A 496 -0.61 -4.39 -23.51
CA PRO A 496 0.02 -3.24 -24.19
C PRO A 496 -0.33 -3.17 -25.67
N GLY A 497 -0.81 -4.27 -26.27
CA GLY A 497 -1.16 -4.34 -27.68
C GLY A 497 -2.63 -4.06 -27.97
N ASN A 498 -3.42 -3.65 -26.99
CA ASN A 498 -4.83 -3.29 -27.20
C ASN A 498 -4.96 -1.93 -27.90
N HIS A 499 -6.14 -1.73 -28.53
CA HIS A 499 -6.50 -0.50 -29.23
C HIS A 499 -7.37 0.37 -28.34
N TYR A 500 -6.74 1.30 -27.62
CA TYR A 500 -7.45 2.16 -26.67
C TYR A 500 -8.07 3.38 -27.33
N VAL A 501 -9.29 3.72 -26.92
CA VAL A 501 -9.97 4.98 -27.21
C VAL A 501 -9.67 5.95 -26.06
N ALA A 502 -8.40 6.35 -25.96
CA ALA A 502 -7.93 7.19 -24.86
C ALA A 502 -8.11 8.68 -25.17
N LEU A 503 -8.13 9.52 -24.13
CA LEU A 503 -8.29 10.97 -24.24
C LEU A 503 -7.32 11.61 -25.26
N PRO A 504 -5.99 11.30 -25.26
CA PRO A 504 -5.07 11.88 -26.25
C PRO A 504 -5.45 11.51 -27.68
N ARG A 505 -5.86 10.27 -27.95
CA ARG A 505 -6.30 9.84 -29.28
C ARG A 505 -7.54 10.59 -29.75
N VAL A 506 -8.53 10.73 -28.86
CA VAL A 506 -9.77 11.49 -29.20
C VAL A 506 -9.42 12.96 -29.49
N LEU A 507 -8.51 13.56 -28.72
CA LEU A 507 -8.06 14.94 -28.94
C LEU A 507 -7.29 15.09 -30.25
N ALA A 508 -6.39 14.16 -30.58
CA ALA A 508 -5.66 14.15 -31.87
C ALA A 508 -6.64 14.10 -33.08
N GLU A 509 -7.68 13.28 -32.99
CA GLU A 509 -8.76 13.21 -34.00
C GLU A 509 -9.53 14.54 -34.13
N HIS A 510 -9.47 15.41 -33.14
CA HIS A 510 -10.05 16.77 -33.15
C HIS A 510 -9.01 17.87 -33.41
N GLY A 511 -7.84 17.50 -33.93
CA GLY A 511 -6.82 18.44 -34.38
C GLY A 511 -5.85 18.95 -33.30
N TYR A 512 -5.79 18.30 -32.14
CA TYR A 512 -4.81 18.60 -31.08
C TYR A 512 -3.47 17.92 -31.36
N SER A 513 -2.37 18.64 -31.21
CA SER A 513 -1.05 18.05 -31.08
C SER A 513 -0.91 17.43 -29.69
N THR A 514 -0.47 16.17 -29.58
CA THR A 514 -0.49 15.45 -28.32
C THR A 514 0.91 15.08 -27.86
N LEU A 515 1.25 15.42 -26.60
CA LEU A 515 2.54 15.22 -25.98
C LEU A 515 2.39 14.56 -24.61
N SER A 516 3.22 13.55 -24.31
CA SER A 516 3.45 13.08 -22.95
C SER A 516 4.89 13.34 -22.52
N ALA A 517 5.12 13.55 -21.22
CA ALA A 517 6.47 13.76 -20.70
C ALA A 517 6.62 13.18 -19.30
N VAL A 518 7.73 12.45 -19.09
CA VAL A 518 8.16 11.94 -17.79
C VAL A 518 9.70 11.84 -17.79
N ALA A 519 10.37 12.49 -16.87
CA ALA A 519 11.84 12.47 -16.82
C ALA A 519 12.38 11.18 -16.16
N PHE A 520 12.02 10.03 -16.75
CA PHE A 520 12.43 8.70 -16.31
C PHE A 520 12.56 7.72 -17.49
N GLU A 521 12.98 6.46 -17.22
CA GLU A 521 13.20 5.45 -18.26
C GLU A 521 11.94 5.18 -19.10
N PRO A 522 12.06 5.11 -20.44
CA PRO A 522 10.91 4.85 -21.33
C PRO A 522 10.29 3.47 -21.12
N GLY A 523 11.10 2.49 -20.67
CA GLY A 523 10.63 1.13 -20.35
C GLY A 523 9.85 1.03 -19.05
N PHE A 524 9.98 2.02 -18.15
CA PHE A 524 9.29 1.99 -16.86
C PHE A 524 7.79 2.15 -17.07
N TRP A 525 7.00 1.28 -16.45
CA TRP A 525 5.57 1.11 -16.74
C TRP A 525 5.26 0.92 -18.24
N ASN A 526 6.26 0.43 -19.02
CA ASN A 526 6.11 0.17 -20.47
C ASN A 526 5.60 1.38 -21.27
N ARG A 527 5.92 2.61 -20.82
CA ARG A 527 5.40 3.87 -21.39
C ARG A 527 5.75 4.06 -22.84
N GLN A 528 6.96 3.61 -23.26
CA GLN A 528 7.36 3.65 -24.68
C GLN A 528 6.41 2.92 -25.63
N VAL A 529 5.59 1.97 -25.12
CA VAL A 529 4.56 1.25 -25.88
C VAL A 529 3.18 1.83 -25.59
N MET A 530 2.89 2.13 -24.34
CA MET A 530 1.57 2.56 -23.91
C MET A 530 1.22 3.98 -24.38
N HIS A 531 2.15 4.94 -24.32
CA HIS A 531 1.86 6.32 -24.73
C HIS A 531 1.47 6.43 -26.21
N PRO A 532 2.18 5.84 -27.16
CA PRO A 532 1.70 5.75 -28.56
C PRO A 532 0.36 5.03 -28.68
N SER A 533 0.12 3.97 -27.87
CA SER A 533 -1.14 3.25 -27.85
C SER A 533 -2.32 4.11 -27.38
N TYR A 534 -2.07 5.05 -26.44
CA TYR A 534 -3.04 6.06 -26.02
C TYR A 534 -3.25 7.19 -27.04
N GLY A 535 -2.41 7.31 -28.05
CA GLY A 535 -2.52 8.30 -29.11
C GLY A 535 -1.67 9.56 -28.91
N PHE A 536 -0.63 9.50 -28.09
CA PHE A 536 0.36 10.57 -28.07
C PHE A 536 1.23 10.53 -29.31
N GLU A 537 1.35 11.66 -29.98
CA GLU A 537 2.21 11.84 -31.16
C GLU A 537 3.68 11.94 -30.76
N GLN A 538 3.93 12.48 -29.56
CA GLN A 538 5.28 12.66 -29.02
C GLN A 538 5.30 12.22 -27.54
N SER A 539 6.38 11.52 -27.15
CA SER A 539 6.62 11.14 -25.76
C SER A 539 8.07 11.47 -25.41
N LEU A 540 8.25 12.25 -24.34
CA LEU A 540 9.55 12.67 -23.83
C LEU A 540 9.91 11.85 -22.58
N PHE A 541 11.15 11.39 -22.52
CA PHE A 541 11.69 10.57 -21.43
C PHE A 541 13.00 11.17 -20.90
N GLU A 542 13.64 10.55 -19.91
CA GLU A 542 14.82 11.10 -19.23
C GLU A 542 15.91 11.59 -20.18
N SER A 543 16.12 10.91 -21.32
CA SER A 543 17.11 11.29 -22.32
C SER A 543 16.82 12.62 -23.04
N ASP A 544 15.59 13.11 -22.94
CA ASP A 544 15.14 14.36 -23.57
C ASP A 544 15.29 15.56 -22.64
N PHE A 545 15.78 15.36 -21.42
CA PHE A 545 15.92 16.37 -20.38
C PHE A 545 17.37 16.53 -19.95
N GLU A 546 17.73 17.74 -19.52
CA GLU A 546 18.96 18.00 -18.78
C GLU A 546 18.76 17.54 -17.33
N LEU A 547 19.47 16.49 -16.93
CA LEU A 547 19.35 15.90 -15.59
C LEU A 547 20.25 16.68 -14.62
N THR A 548 19.68 17.65 -13.93
CA THR A 548 20.37 18.54 -13.00
C THR A 548 20.42 17.98 -11.59
N GLU A 549 19.28 17.70 -10.99
CA GLU A 549 19.14 17.12 -9.65
C GLU A 549 18.12 16.00 -9.69
N GLN A 550 18.42 14.89 -9.02
CA GLN A 550 17.46 13.81 -8.83
C GLN A 550 16.81 13.94 -7.46
N ILE A 551 15.46 14.01 -7.43
CA ILE A 551 14.62 13.92 -6.23
C ILE A 551 13.54 12.87 -6.47
N GLY A 552 13.37 11.97 -5.52
CA GLY A 552 12.54 10.78 -5.75
C GLY A 552 13.20 9.88 -6.79
N TRP A 553 12.47 9.54 -7.85
CA TRP A 553 12.97 8.60 -8.85
C TRP A 553 13.55 9.24 -10.11
N GLY A 554 13.29 10.51 -10.36
CA GLY A 554 13.71 11.17 -11.60
C GLY A 554 14.29 12.56 -11.38
N LEU A 555 14.32 13.33 -12.47
CA LEU A 555 14.65 14.77 -12.42
C LEU A 555 13.67 15.46 -11.45
N ASP A 556 14.19 16.39 -10.63
CA ASP A 556 13.32 17.13 -9.71
C ASP A 556 12.21 17.89 -10.45
N ASP A 557 11.03 17.98 -9.81
CA ASP A 557 9.82 18.50 -10.47
C ASP A 557 9.94 19.97 -10.86
N ARG A 558 10.77 20.78 -10.18
CA ARG A 558 11.01 22.18 -10.53
C ARG A 558 11.70 22.29 -11.89
N ASP A 559 12.79 21.53 -12.05
CA ASP A 559 13.56 21.54 -13.29
C ASP A 559 12.83 20.84 -14.42
N PHE A 560 12.12 19.73 -14.10
CA PHE A 560 11.25 19.07 -15.07
C PHE A 560 10.20 20.02 -15.64
N LEU A 561 9.40 20.65 -14.78
CA LEU A 561 8.34 21.56 -15.21
C LEU A 561 8.92 22.81 -15.92
N SER A 562 10.06 23.34 -15.45
CA SER A 562 10.72 24.49 -16.09
C SER A 562 11.17 24.18 -17.51
N GLN A 563 11.73 22.97 -17.74
CA GLN A 563 12.17 22.52 -19.07
C GLN A 563 10.97 22.21 -19.99
N MET A 564 9.79 21.96 -19.46
CA MET A 564 8.58 21.77 -20.27
C MET A 564 8.02 23.06 -20.84
N VAL A 565 8.16 24.23 -20.17
CA VAL A 565 7.57 25.49 -20.63
C VAL A 565 7.95 25.86 -22.06
N PRO A 566 9.24 25.89 -22.46
CA PRO A 566 9.59 26.21 -23.85
C PRO A 566 9.12 25.16 -24.86
N ARG A 567 9.02 23.89 -24.46
CA ARG A 567 8.49 22.82 -25.32
C ARG A 567 7.01 23.01 -25.60
N LEU A 568 6.21 23.35 -24.56
CA LEU A 568 4.78 23.65 -24.70
C LEU A 568 4.52 24.87 -25.59
N GLU A 569 5.39 25.89 -25.52
CA GLU A 569 5.30 27.09 -26.37
C GLU A 569 5.47 26.77 -27.87
N HIS A 570 6.27 25.74 -28.19
CA HIS A 570 6.57 25.35 -29.57
C HIS A 570 5.60 24.29 -30.14
N LEU A 571 4.66 23.75 -29.33
CA LEU A 571 3.66 22.82 -29.84
C LEU A 571 2.64 23.49 -30.73
N GLY A 572 2.20 22.77 -31.79
CA GLY A 572 1.07 23.18 -32.62
C GLY A 572 -0.20 23.29 -31.77
N GLN A 573 -0.89 24.44 -31.85
CA GLN A 573 -2.11 24.71 -31.10
C GLN A 573 -3.35 24.36 -31.93
N PRO A 574 -4.43 23.83 -31.28
CA PRO A 574 -4.47 23.46 -29.88
C PRO A 574 -3.62 22.22 -29.59
N PHE A 575 -3.04 22.14 -28.39
CA PHE A 575 -2.29 20.98 -27.95
C PHE A 575 -2.87 20.37 -26.67
N ALA A 576 -2.53 19.11 -26.43
CA ALA A 576 -2.77 18.40 -25.18
C ALA A 576 -1.46 17.80 -24.67
N ALA A 577 -1.01 18.26 -23.53
CA ALA A 577 0.22 17.79 -22.88
C ALA A 577 -0.09 17.10 -21.55
N TRP A 578 0.54 15.93 -21.33
CA TRP A 578 0.42 15.14 -20.11
C TRP A 578 1.78 15.04 -19.44
N LEU A 579 1.95 15.67 -18.28
CA LEU A 579 3.19 15.80 -17.55
C LEU A 579 3.12 14.97 -16.27
N ILE A 580 4.07 14.05 -16.08
CA ILE A 580 4.09 13.13 -14.93
C ILE A 580 5.28 13.48 -14.04
N THR A 581 5.02 13.84 -12.79
CA THR A 581 6.03 14.23 -11.79
C THR A 581 6.58 13.03 -11.04
N LEU A 582 7.73 13.16 -10.38
CA LEU A 582 8.43 12.05 -9.73
C LEU A 582 9.07 12.39 -8.38
N SER A 583 9.17 13.67 -8.00
CA SER A 583 9.84 14.07 -6.76
C SER A 583 9.14 13.57 -5.50
N LEU A 584 7.83 13.28 -5.60
CA LEU A 584 7.00 12.86 -4.49
C LEU A 584 6.99 11.33 -4.32
N HIS A 585 7.88 10.62 -5.01
CA HIS A 585 7.91 9.17 -4.96
C HIS A 585 8.61 8.65 -3.69
N HIS A 586 8.00 7.64 -3.07
CA HIS A 586 8.60 6.88 -1.97
C HIS A 586 9.94 6.23 -2.39
N PRO A 587 10.96 6.15 -1.49
CA PRO A 587 10.99 6.60 -0.09
C PRO A 587 11.31 8.09 0.01
N PHE A 588 10.61 8.77 0.91
CA PHE A 588 10.80 10.21 1.15
C PHE A 588 12.08 10.52 1.96
N ASP A 589 12.77 9.50 2.46
CA ASP A 589 13.94 9.64 3.34
C ASP A 589 15.16 10.26 2.63
N ASP A 590 15.26 10.10 1.31
CA ASP A 590 16.34 10.63 0.50
C ASP A 590 16.11 12.09 0.06
N PHE A 591 15.02 12.74 0.52
CA PHE A 591 14.73 14.13 0.19
C PHE A 591 15.83 15.07 0.70
N PRO A 592 16.44 15.91 -0.17
CA PRO A 592 17.62 16.69 0.18
C PRO A 592 17.37 17.70 1.29
N ALA A 593 18.26 17.76 2.28
CA ALA A 593 18.13 18.65 3.44
C ALA A 593 18.02 20.13 3.05
N ARG A 594 18.67 20.56 1.92
CA ARG A 594 18.61 21.95 1.41
C ARG A 594 17.22 22.40 0.97
N HIS A 595 16.32 21.46 0.68
CA HIS A 595 14.94 21.74 0.27
C HIS A 595 13.94 21.58 1.43
N LYS A 596 14.39 21.16 2.61
CA LYS A 596 13.56 21.05 3.82
C LYS A 596 13.40 22.42 4.47
N VAL A 597 12.27 23.08 4.21
CA VAL A 597 12.05 24.47 4.68
C VAL A 597 10.95 24.57 5.74
N LEU A 598 10.07 23.55 5.87
CA LEU A 598 9.03 23.52 6.90
C LEU A 598 9.64 23.24 8.28
N GLN A 599 9.07 23.85 9.30
CA GLN A 599 9.42 23.56 10.70
C GLN A 599 8.43 22.53 11.24
N LEU A 600 8.81 21.25 11.19
CA LEU A 600 7.91 20.14 11.45
C LEU A 600 7.84 19.72 12.92
N GLY A 601 8.76 20.20 13.78
CA GLY A 601 8.79 19.83 15.19
C GLY A 601 8.94 18.33 15.42
N ALA A 602 7.96 17.69 16.03
CA ALA A 602 8.00 16.24 16.30
C ALA A 602 7.95 15.34 15.06
N LEU A 603 7.60 15.88 13.90
CA LEU A 603 7.57 15.14 12.64
C LEU A 603 8.90 15.23 11.89
N GLU A 604 9.86 16.03 12.36
CA GLU A 604 11.17 16.19 11.72
C GLU A 604 11.92 14.86 11.66
N GLY A 605 12.44 14.51 10.47
CA GLY A 605 13.16 13.26 10.27
C GLY A 605 12.29 12.00 10.16
N THR A 606 10.97 12.10 10.29
CA THR A 606 10.06 10.98 10.03
C THR A 606 9.76 10.88 8.54
N SER A 607 9.38 9.70 8.05
CA SER A 607 8.97 9.50 6.64
C SER A 607 7.78 10.40 6.28
N PHE A 608 6.81 10.56 7.19
CA PHE A 608 5.68 11.47 6.98
C PHE A 608 6.12 12.95 6.97
N GLY A 609 7.06 13.34 7.84
CA GLY A 609 7.63 14.70 7.81
C GLY A 609 8.38 14.97 6.50
N ASN A 610 9.14 14.01 6.01
CA ASN A 610 9.80 14.10 4.71
C ASN A 610 8.78 14.23 3.56
N TYR A 611 7.70 13.44 3.60
CA TYR A 611 6.59 13.59 2.66
C TYR A 611 6.01 15.02 2.66
N LEU A 612 5.80 15.64 3.82
CA LEU A 612 5.31 17.02 3.88
C LEU A 612 6.31 18.01 3.25
N HIS A 613 7.61 17.79 3.42
CA HIS A 613 8.64 18.60 2.74
C HIS A 613 8.59 18.43 1.23
N THR A 614 8.39 17.21 0.71
CA THR A 614 8.26 16.98 -0.74
C THR A 614 7.02 17.63 -1.32
N MET A 615 5.87 17.59 -0.60
CA MET A 615 4.65 18.30 -0.99
C MET A 615 4.87 19.81 -1.10
N HIS A 616 5.54 20.39 -0.12
CA HIS A 616 5.86 21.83 -0.12
C HIS A 616 6.81 22.20 -1.28
N PHE A 617 7.78 21.35 -1.58
CA PHE A 617 8.70 21.52 -2.71
C PHE A 617 7.96 21.51 -4.04
N PHE A 618 7.09 20.52 -4.25
CA PHE A 618 6.26 20.44 -5.44
C PHE A 618 5.34 21.64 -5.58
N ASP A 619 4.70 22.07 -4.50
CA ASP A 619 3.80 23.24 -4.49
C ASP A 619 4.51 24.52 -4.99
N ALA A 620 5.76 24.73 -4.57
CA ALA A 620 6.60 25.82 -5.05
C ALA A 620 7.02 25.63 -6.53
N ALA A 621 7.30 24.40 -6.95
CA ALA A 621 7.63 24.08 -8.34
C ALA A 621 6.42 24.35 -9.26
N LEU A 622 5.22 23.95 -8.82
CA LEU A 622 3.98 24.22 -9.56
C LEU A 622 3.68 25.71 -9.69
N ASP A 623 3.86 26.50 -8.62
CA ASP A 623 3.70 27.96 -8.67
C ASP A 623 4.64 28.61 -9.68
N ALA A 624 5.91 28.23 -9.68
CA ALA A 624 6.89 28.71 -10.66
C ALA A 624 6.50 28.33 -12.09
N PHE A 625 6.02 27.10 -12.31
CA PHE A 625 5.55 26.63 -13.60
C PHE A 625 4.35 27.45 -14.10
N VAL A 626 3.34 27.65 -13.26
CA VAL A 626 2.16 28.47 -13.57
C VAL A 626 2.53 29.92 -13.86
N GLY A 627 3.47 30.49 -13.07
CA GLY A 627 4.02 31.82 -13.33
C GLY A 627 4.70 31.91 -14.70
N ALA A 628 5.47 30.90 -15.08
CA ALA A 628 6.12 30.81 -16.37
C ALA A 628 5.12 30.64 -17.53
N LEU A 629 4.08 29.81 -17.38
CA LEU A 629 2.99 29.72 -18.35
C LEU A 629 2.25 31.04 -18.51
N SER A 630 1.99 31.75 -17.41
CA SER A 630 1.34 33.06 -17.42
C SER A 630 2.17 34.10 -18.16
N SER A 631 3.47 34.18 -17.90
CA SER A 631 4.37 35.14 -18.55
C SER A 631 4.48 34.95 -20.07
N ARG A 632 4.17 33.76 -20.57
CA ARG A 632 4.18 33.39 -22.00
C ARG A 632 2.77 33.39 -22.62
N GLY A 633 1.71 33.77 -21.88
CA GLY A 633 0.33 33.78 -22.35
C GLY A 633 -0.29 32.38 -22.53
N LEU A 634 0.42 31.32 -22.15
CA LEU A 634 -0.07 29.96 -22.27
C LEU A 634 -1.19 29.66 -21.24
N LEU A 635 -1.12 30.29 -20.05
CA LEU A 635 -2.12 30.08 -19.00
C LEU A 635 -3.49 30.59 -19.41
N ASP A 636 -3.58 31.66 -20.16
CA ASP A 636 -4.83 32.26 -20.64
C ASP A 636 -5.44 31.51 -21.84
N THR A 637 -4.68 30.61 -22.45
CA THR A 637 -5.11 29.81 -23.61
C THR A 637 -5.23 28.33 -23.29
N SER A 638 -4.98 27.92 -22.05
CA SER A 638 -4.96 26.52 -21.66
C SER A 638 -5.92 26.20 -20.49
N VAL A 639 -6.55 25.04 -20.56
CA VAL A 639 -7.08 24.35 -19.40
C VAL A 639 -5.90 23.69 -18.70
N VAL A 640 -5.72 23.94 -17.41
CA VAL A 640 -4.67 23.29 -16.60
C VAL A 640 -5.32 22.39 -15.55
N MET A 641 -5.08 21.10 -15.66
CA MET A 641 -5.54 20.09 -14.70
C MET A 641 -4.35 19.61 -13.86
N VAL A 642 -4.51 19.58 -12.55
CA VAL A 642 -3.55 19.01 -11.60
C VAL A 642 -4.28 17.99 -10.76
N PHE A 643 -3.79 16.74 -10.71
CA PHE A 643 -4.40 15.71 -9.91
C PHE A 643 -3.37 14.76 -9.30
N GLY A 644 -3.68 14.21 -8.11
CA GLY A 644 -2.91 13.13 -7.50
C GLY A 644 -3.20 11.80 -8.19
N ASP A 645 -2.17 11.02 -8.47
CA ASP A 645 -2.33 9.74 -9.16
C ASP A 645 -2.79 8.61 -8.24
N HIS A 646 -2.24 8.50 -7.03
CA HIS A 646 -2.61 7.52 -6.02
C HIS A 646 -2.17 7.95 -4.61
N ASP A 647 -2.50 7.13 -3.60
CA ASP A 647 -2.07 7.33 -2.23
C ASP A 647 -0.53 7.22 -2.05
N ALA A 648 -0.02 7.79 -0.97
CA ALA A 648 1.42 7.78 -0.65
C ALA A 648 1.92 6.50 0.03
N GLY A 649 1.07 5.48 0.18
CA GLY A 649 1.41 4.19 0.77
C GLY A 649 1.61 4.21 2.29
N PHE A 650 1.12 5.21 3.00
CA PHE A 650 1.19 5.24 4.46
C PHE A 650 0.22 4.24 5.08
N GLU A 651 0.73 3.43 6.02
CA GLU A 651 -0.12 2.59 6.83
C GLU A 651 -0.94 3.41 7.83
N GLN A 652 -2.20 3.03 8.00
CA GLN A 652 -3.05 3.62 9.01
C GLN A 652 -2.49 3.34 10.42
N THR A 653 -2.13 4.40 11.13
CA THR A 653 -1.79 4.35 12.55
C THR A 653 -2.58 5.40 13.32
N ALA A 654 -2.87 5.15 14.59
CA ALA A 654 -3.55 6.12 15.43
C ALA A 654 -2.75 7.43 15.63
N ALA A 655 -1.43 7.41 15.41
CA ALA A 655 -0.59 8.60 15.40
C ALA A 655 -0.81 9.41 14.13
N LEU A 656 -0.81 8.77 12.97
CA LEU A 656 -0.99 9.42 11.68
C LEU A 656 -2.40 10.01 11.55
N THR A 657 -3.46 9.23 11.89
CA THR A 657 -4.86 9.70 11.82
C THR A 657 -5.08 10.94 12.68
N ARG A 658 -4.52 10.96 13.90
CA ARG A 658 -4.56 12.16 14.75
C ARG A 658 -3.79 13.34 14.17
N THR A 659 -2.63 13.08 13.55
CA THR A 659 -1.80 14.13 12.96
C THR A 659 -2.51 14.81 11.80
N ILE A 660 -3.18 14.04 10.94
CA ILE A 660 -3.94 14.59 9.81
C ILE A 660 -5.37 15.00 10.16
N GLY A 661 -5.79 14.82 11.42
CA GLY A 661 -7.06 15.32 11.93
C GLY A 661 -8.29 14.49 11.54
N ILE A 662 -8.12 13.21 11.19
CA ILE A 662 -9.23 12.29 10.89
C ILE A 662 -9.52 11.37 12.08
N PRO A 663 -10.78 10.87 12.23
CA PRO A 663 -11.09 9.87 13.24
C PRO A 663 -10.21 8.63 13.11
N ASP A 664 -9.88 8.01 14.25
CA ASP A 664 -9.16 6.75 14.24
C ASP A 664 -10.08 5.61 13.79
N GLY A 665 -9.58 4.74 12.93
CA GLY A 665 -10.32 3.59 12.42
C GLY A 665 -10.21 3.42 10.91
N ARG A 666 -10.26 2.17 10.47
CA ARG A 666 -10.05 1.79 9.06
C ARG A 666 -11.07 2.43 8.10
N ILE A 667 -12.32 2.55 8.53
CA ILE A 667 -13.37 3.17 7.69
C ILE A 667 -13.09 4.66 7.50
N ALA A 668 -12.78 5.38 8.59
CA ALA A 668 -12.43 6.79 8.51
C ALA A 668 -11.18 7.02 7.65
N TRP A 669 -10.17 6.14 7.76
CA TRP A 669 -9.00 6.15 6.88
C TRP A 669 -9.42 6.01 5.42
N THR A 670 -10.18 4.96 5.07
CA THR A 670 -10.65 4.69 3.71
C THR A 670 -11.48 5.84 3.13
N VAL A 671 -12.38 6.44 3.90
CA VAL A 671 -13.18 7.60 3.44
C VAL A 671 -12.31 8.83 3.16
N ASN A 672 -11.19 8.99 3.87
CA ASN A 672 -10.29 10.13 3.71
C ASN A 672 -9.07 9.85 2.82
N ASP A 673 -8.93 8.63 2.34
CA ASP A 673 -7.93 8.26 1.35
C ASP A 673 -8.38 8.71 -0.05
N ARG A 674 -8.05 9.97 -0.36
CA ARG A 674 -8.48 10.69 -1.56
C ARG A 674 -7.30 11.38 -2.19
N VAL A 675 -7.41 11.61 -3.51
CA VAL A 675 -6.48 12.41 -4.28
C VAL A 675 -7.13 13.72 -4.70
N PRO A 676 -6.42 14.85 -4.70
CA PRO A 676 -6.98 16.11 -5.17
C PRO A 676 -7.10 16.14 -6.70
N CYS A 677 -8.06 16.88 -7.19
CA CYS A 677 -8.15 17.23 -8.62
C CYS A 677 -8.57 18.68 -8.75
N PHE A 678 -7.73 19.45 -9.43
CA PHE A 678 -7.98 20.86 -9.78
C PHE A 678 -8.07 21.00 -11.28
N VAL A 679 -9.06 21.74 -11.77
CA VAL A 679 -9.17 22.11 -13.18
C VAL A 679 -9.32 23.63 -13.27
N ARG A 680 -8.25 24.28 -13.68
CA ARG A 680 -8.22 25.73 -13.91
C ARG A 680 -8.57 26.01 -15.37
N LEU A 681 -9.61 26.83 -15.56
CA LEU A 681 -10.05 27.26 -16.88
C LEU A 681 -9.27 28.49 -17.35
N PRO A 682 -9.11 28.69 -18.67
CA PRO A 682 -8.44 29.87 -19.22
C PRO A 682 -9.15 31.16 -18.84
N ARG A 683 -8.42 32.18 -18.41
CA ARG A 683 -8.94 33.50 -18.05
C ARG A 683 -9.25 34.27 -19.31
N ARG A 684 -10.49 34.22 -19.85
CA ARG A 684 -10.95 35.13 -20.90
C ARG A 684 -12.35 35.60 -20.56
N ALA A 685 -12.66 36.83 -20.98
CA ALA A 685 -13.99 37.42 -20.89
C ALA A 685 -15.05 36.47 -21.51
N GLY A 686 -16.03 36.04 -20.72
CA GLY A 686 -17.10 35.13 -21.12
C GLY A 686 -17.03 33.71 -20.55
N ILE A 687 -15.94 33.32 -19.83
CA ILE A 687 -15.95 32.13 -18.99
C ILE A 687 -16.57 32.55 -17.68
N ASP A 688 -17.69 31.95 -17.33
CA ASP A 688 -18.49 32.31 -16.17
C ASP A 688 -17.70 32.07 -14.90
N GLU A 689 -17.44 33.09 -14.08
CA GLU A 689 -16.82 32.98 -12.75
C GLU A 689 -17.55 32.00 -11.85
N GLY A 690 -18.77 31.62 -12.17
CA GLY A 690 -19.60 30.65 -11.46
C GLY A 690 -19.17 29.18 -11.61
N LEU A 691 -18.21 28.84 -12.48
CA LEU A 691 -17.70 27.46 -12.57
C LEU A 691 -16.63 27.13 -11.52
N ALA A 692 -15.83 28.10 -11.08
CA ALA A 692 -14.87 27.90 -10.01
C ALA A 692 -15.55 27.48 -8.70
N GLY A 693 -14.81 26.78 -7.86
CA GLY A 693 -15.23 26.38 -6.51
C GLY A 693 -15.18 24.88 -6.26
N VAL A 694 -15.53 24.51 -5.02
CA VAL A 694 -15.42 23.13 -4.52
C VAL A 694 -16.58 22.26 -5.04
N ARG A 695 -16.23 21.04 -5.41
CA ARG A 695 -17.15 19.95 -5.79
C ARG A 695 -16.84 18.77 -4.87
N ALA A 696 -17.73 18.49 -3.91
CA ALA A 696 -17.54 17.46 -2.87
C ALA A 696 -18.22 16.11 -3.20
N ALA A 697 -18.95 16.03 -4.33
CA ALA A 697 -19.56 14.77 -4.74
C ALA A 697 -18.47 13.72 -5.02
N PRO A 698 -18.70 12.44 -4.66
CA PRO A 698 -17.76 11.36 -4.96
C PRO A 698 -17.45 11.30 -6.46
N ALA A 699 -16.18 11.22 -6.80
CA ALA A 699 -15.65 11.16 -8.15
C ALA A 699 -14.51 10.13 -8.23
N GLY A 700 -14.22 9.63 -9.42
CA GLY A 700 -13.09 8.74 -9.69
C GLY A 700 -12.28 9.23 -10.89
N GLN A 701 -11.08 8.69 -11.04
CA GLN A 701 -10.20 9.03 -12.16
C GLN A 701 -10.83 8.67 -13.53
N THR A 702 -11.71 7.66 -13.56
CA THR A 702 -12.51 7.32 -14.76
C THR A 702 -13.37 8.47 -15.26
N ASP A 703 -13.73 9.44 -14.40
CA ASP A 703 -14.59 10.57 -14.73
C ASP A 703 -13.83 11.71 -15.43
N PHE A 704 -12.49 11.68 -15.45
CA PHE A 704 -11.67 12.78 -15.95
C PHE A 704 -11.80 12.96 -17.47
N ALA A 705 -11.64 11.88 -18.25
CA ALA A 705 -11.71 11.97 -19.70
C ALA A 705 -13.06 12.53 -20.21
N PRO A 706 -14.24 12.01 -19.80
CA PRO A 706 -15.52 12.56 -20.26
C PRO A 706 -15.75 14.00 -19.78
N THR A 707 -15.27 14.38 -18.60
CA THR A 707 -15.37 15.75 -18.07
C THR A 707 -14.53 16.74 -18.89
N ILE A 708 -13.25 16.39 -19.16
CA ILE A 708 -12.34 17.23 -19.95
C ILE A 708 -12.84 17.39 -21.40
N LEU A 709 -13.28 16.30 -22.04
CA LEU A 709 -13.84 16.37 -23.38
C LEU A 709 -15.07 17.32 -23.45
N SER A 710 -15.96 17.22 -22.47
CA SER A 710 -17.09 18.11 -22.34
C SER A 710 -16.68 19.58 -22.22
N LEU A 711 -15.70 19.90 -21.38
CA LEU A 711 -15.14 21.27 -21.24
C LEU A 711 -14.58 21.79 -22.58
N LEU A 712 -13.90 20.91 -23.33
CA LEU A 712 -13.31 21.25 -24.64
C LEU A 712 -14.36 21.25 -25.78
N GLY A 713 -15.62 20.92 -25.47
CA GLY A 713 -16.73 20.96 -26.45
C GLY A 713 -16.74 19.76 -27.41
N ILE A 714 -16.18 18.65 -26.97
CA ILE A 714 -16.19 17.33 -27.63
C ILE A 714 -17.20 16.44 -26.91
N ASP A 715 -18.21 15.95 -27.60
CA ASP A 715 -19.26 15.15 -27.01
C ASP A 715 -18.77 13.70 -26.74
N PRO A 716 -18.74 13.23 -25.47
CA PRO A 716 -18.35 11.88 -25.15
C PRO A 716 -19.45 10.82 -25.30
N ALA A 717 -20.64 11.16 -25.83
CA ALA A 717 -21.80 10.24 -25.97
C ALA A 717 -21.43 8.93 -26.69
N GLY A 718 -20.73 9.05 -27.83
CA GLY A 718 -20.31 7.90 -28.65
C GLY A 718 -19.07 7.17 -28.17
N LEU A 719 -18.52 7.52 -26.99
CA LEU A 719 -17.31 6.90 -26.45
C LEU A 719 -17.64 5.80 -25.42
N PRO A 720 -16.96 4.64 -25.46
CA PRO A 720 -17.17 3.56 -24.50
C PRO A 720 -16.43 3.83 -23.19
N TYR A 721 -16.80 4.92 -22.53
CA TYR A 721 -16.27 5.37 -21.25
C TYR A 721 -17.21 4.98 -20.12
N ILE A 722 -16.67 4.38 -19.04
CA ILE A 722 -17.49 4.01 -17.87
C ILE A 722 -17.73 5.18 -16.93
N GLY A 723 -16.83 6.16 -16.92
CA GLY A 723 -16.94 7.37 -16.12
C GLY A 723 -18.06 8.29 -16.59
N ARG A 724 -18.30 9.32 -15.82
CA ARG A 724 -19.34 10.33 -16.05
C ARG A 724 -18.74 11.72 -16.21
N ASN A 725 -19.50 12.64 -16.79
CA ASN A 725 -19.15 14.05 -16.77
C ASN A 725 -19.49 14.65 -15.39
N LEU A 726 -18.49 15.03 -14.63
CA LEU A 726 -18.62 15.58 -13.27
C LEU A 726 -19.35 16.95 -13.23
N LEU A 727 -19.47 17.62 -14.37
CA LEU A 727 -20.17 18.89 -14.53
C LEU A 727 -21.56 18.73 -15.20
N GLY A 728 -21.95 17.48 -15.46
CA GLY A 728 -23.25 17.13 -16.01
C GLY A 728 -24.38 17.23 -14.97
N THR A 729 -25.60 17.21 -15.43
CA THR A 729 -26.84 17.22 -14.60
C THR A 729 -27.36 15.82 -14.30
N ALA A 730 -26.74 14.78 -14.87
CA ALA A 730 -27.11 13.38 -14.65
C ALA A 730 -26.70 12.92 -13.25
N GLY A 731 -27.52 12.04 -12.69
CA GLY A 731 -27.41 11.59 -11.30
C GLY A 731 -26.07 10.98 -10.88
N GLU A 732 -25.91 10.86 -9.60
CA GLU A 732 -24.74 10.26 -8.95
C GLU A 732 -24.82 8.73 -9.03
N GLY A 733 -23.65 8.07 -9.02
CA GLY A 733 -23.54 6.62 -8.97
C GLY A 733 -22.32 6.20 -8.12
N PRO A 734 -22.14 4.90 -7.86
CA PRO A 734 -21.00 4.44 -7.10
C PRO A 734 -19.69 4.71 -7.81
N VAL A 735 -18.71 5.18 -7.06
CA VAL A 735 -17.32 5.29 -7.48
C VAL A 735 -16.59 4.07 -6.96
N LEU A 736 -16.07 3.26 -7.87
CA LEU A 736 -15.32 2.08 -7.48
C LEU A 736 -13.98 2.48 -6.89
N ARG A 737 -13.64 1.77 -5.85
CA ARG A 737 -12.34 1.80 -5.19
C ARG A 737 -11.55 0.54 -5.55
N PRO A 738 -10.25 0.51 -5.31
CA PRO A 738 -9.48 -0.72 -5.39
C PRO A 738 -10.17 -1.86 -4.60
N TYR A 739 -9.97 -3.09 -5.03
CA TYR A 739 -10.39 -4.30 -4.31
C TYR A 739 -11.90 -4.51 -4.12
N GLY A 740 -12.74 -3.98 -5.01
CA GLY A 740 -14.18 -4.23 -5.01
C GLY A 740 -14.99 -3.35 -4.06
N GLU A 741 -14.35 -2.48 -3.35
CA GLU A 741 -14.97 -1.46 -2.54
C GLU A 741 -15.56 -0.36 -3.43
N TRP A 742 -16.55 0.37 -2.93
CA TRP A 742 -17.10 1.53 -3.61
C TRP A 742 -17.65 2.54 -2.61
N ILE A 743 -17.73 3.79 -3.03
CA ILE A 743 -18.33 4.90 -2.29
C ILE A 743 -19.34 5.62 -3.19
N ASP A 744 -20.48 6.01 -2.63
CA ASP A 744 -21.44 6.93 -3.25
C ASP A 744 -21.70 8.13 -2.31
N SER A 745 -22.69 8.96 -2.61
CA SER A 745 -23.01 10.16 -1.81
C SER A 745 -23.54 9.87 -0.42
N HIS A 746 -23.91 8.63 -0.12
CA HIS A 746 -24.60 8.25 1.13
C HIS A 746 -23.92 7.08 1.85
N HIS A 747 -23.31 6.15 1.09
CA HIS A 747 -22.84 4.87 1.61
C HIS A 747 -21.44 4.53 1.14
N LEU A 748 -20.82 3.66 1.90
CA LEU A 748 -19.56 3.00 1.61
C LEU A 748 -19.74 1.49 1.75
N LEU A 749 -19.41 0.73 0.71
CA LEU A 749 -19.23 -0.72 0.84
C LEU A 749 -17.76 -1.01 1.10
N PHE A 750 -17.49 -1.67 2.19
CA PHE A 750 -16.14 -1.93 2.65
C PHE A 750 -15.93 -3.41 2.96
N THR A 751 -14.76 -3.94 2.61
CA THR A 751 -14.38 -5.33 2.89
C THR A 751 -13.90 -5.48 4.33
N ARG A 752 -14.64 -6.25 5.14
CA ARG A 752 -14.26 -6.63 6.50
C ARG A 752 -13.93 -8.13 6.53
N GLY A 753 -12.66 -8.47 6.46
CA GLY A 753 -12.24 -9.86 6.27
C GLY A 753 -12.70 -10.38 4.90
N THR A 754 -13.43 -11.47 4.85
CA THR A 754 -14.04 -12.05 3.64
C THR A 754 -15.45 -11.52 3.36
N ALA A 755 -16.02 -10.70 4.22
CA ALA A 755 -17.39 -10.20 4.11
C ALA A 755 -17.41 -8.73 3.71
N LEU A 756 -18.26 -8.39 2.74
CA LEU A 756 -18.60 -7.01 2.42
C LEU A 756 -19.62 -6.50 3.46
N ALA A 757 -19.38 -5.30 3.97
CA ALA A 757 -20.29 -4.65 4.90
C ALA A 757 -20.61 -3.23 4.42
N CYS A 758 -21.87 -2.84 4.58
CA CYS A 758 -22.40 -1.54 4.20
C CYS A 758 -22.32 -0.57 5.40
N PHE A 759 -21.83 0.65 5.14
CA PHE A 759 -21.69 1.71 6.13
C PHE A 759 -22.23 3.00 5.57
N ASP A 760 -22.66 3.92 6.44
CA ASP A 760 -22.80 5.32 6.08
C ASP A 760 -21.43 6.02 6.01
N LEU A 761 -21.38 7.25 5.52
CA LEU A 761 -20.14 8.02 5.40
C LEU A 761 -19.53 8.43 6.76
N ALA A 762 -20.28 8.30 7.85
CA ALA A 762 -19.78 8.48 9.23
C ALA A 762 -19.17 7.18 9.79
N GLY A 763 -19.20 6.09 9.03
CA GLY A 763 -18.64 4.80 9.42
C GLY A 763 -19.56 3.94 10.30
N GLN A 764 -20.86 4.27 10.39
CA GLN A 764 -21.83 3.44 11.11
C GLN A 764 -22.35 2.33 10.19
N PRO A 765 -22.40 1.08 10.68
CA PRO A 765 -22.94 0.00 9.88
C PRO A 765 -24.43 0.24 9.59
N VAL A 766 -24.83 0.05 8.34
CA VAL A 766 -26.22 0.12 7.88
C VAL A 766 -26.67 -1.23 7.32
N GLY A 767 -27.98 -1.44 7.18
CA GLY A 767 -28.51 -2.68 6.59
C GLY A 767 -28.04 -2.86 5.14
N GLY A 768 -27.69 -4.10 4.76
CA GLY A 768 -27.16 -4.41 3.42
C GLY A 768 -28.03 -3.91 2.27
N GLU A 769 -29.36 -3.89 2.46
CA GLU A 769 -30.33 -3.39 1.48
C GLU A 769 -30.04 -1.95 1.02
N ALA A 770 -29.45 -1.11 1.89
CA ALA A 770 -29.10 0.27 1.55
C ALA A 770 -28.00 0.34 0.47
N CYS A 771 -27.12 -0.65 0.42
CA CYS A 771 -26.02 -0.75 -0.54
C CYS A 771 -26.37 -1.56 -1.81
N ASP A 772 -27.43 -2.33 -1.82
CA ASP A 772 -27.72 -3.34 -2.86
C ASP A 772 -27.75 -2.79 -4.29
N GLN A 773 -28.30 -1.58 -4.51
CA GLN A 773 -28.38 -0.99 -5.83
C GLN A 773 -27.01 -0.57 -6.31
N SER A 774 -26.26 0.20 -5.51
CA SER A 774 -24.93 0.69 -5.83
C SER A 774 -23.94 -0.48 -5.98
N ASP A 775 -24.09 -1.56 -5.19
CA ASP A 775 -23.24 -2.75 -5.29
C ASP A 775 -23.47 -3.50 -6.62
N ARG A 776 -24.74 -3.68 -7.03
CA ARG A 776 -25.04 -4.30 -8.35
C ARG A 776 -24.45 -3.47 -9.50
N GLU A 777 -24.58 -2.13 -9.42
CA GLU A 777 -24.03 -1.24 -10.44
C GLU A 777 -22.50 -1.27 -10.44
N ALA A 778 -21.85 -1.19 -9.28
CA ALA A 778 -20.40 -1.25 -9.13
C ALA A 778 -19.82 -2.57 -9.68
N LYS A 779 -20.43 -3.71 -9.32
CA LYS A 779 -20.05 -5.03 -9.87
C LYS A 779 -20.17 -5.03 -11.39
N ARG A 780 -21.26 -4.50 -11.92
CA ARG A 780 -21.47 -4.46 -13.36
C ARG A 780 -20.49 -3.56 -14.09
N MET A 781 -20.16 -2.40 -13.53
CA MET A 781 -19.11 -1.51 -14.08
C MET A 781 -17.77 -2.24 -14.18
N ARG A 782 -17.39 -2.97 -13.14
CA ARG A 782 -16.15 -3.73 -13.12
C ARG A 782 -16.14 -4.86 -14.15
N GLU A 783 -17.21 -5.65 -14.24
CA GLU A 783 -17.33 -6.72 -15.22
C GLU A 783 -17.21 -6.18 -16.66
N ILE A 784 -17.90 -5.09 -16.99
CA ILE A 784 -17.85 -4.46 -18.30
C ILE A 784 -16.45 -3.91 -18.58
N SER A 785 -15.84 -3.20 -17.65
CA SER A 785 -14.48 -2.68 -17.84
C SER A 785 -13.48 -3.81 -18.09
N ARG A 786 -13.55 -4.86 -17.26
CA ARG A 786 -12.69 -6.04 -17.43
C ARG A 786 -12.90 -6.71 -18.80
N LEU A 787 -14.14 -6.90 -19.24
CA LEU A 787 -14.45 -7.48 -20.54
C LEU A 787 -13.86 -6.61 -21.66
N VAL A 788 -14.04 -5.30 -21.61
CA VAL A 788 -13.53 -4.36 -22.63
C VAL A 788 -12.01 -4.43 -22.72
N VAL A 789 -11.32 -4.47 -21.58
CA VAL A 789 -9.85 -4.57 -21.56
C VAL A 789 -9.36 -5.93 -22.01
N THR A 790 -9.93 -7.04 -21.48
CA THR A 790 -9.41 -8.39 -21.77
C THR A 790 -9.69 -8.89 -23.17
N ALA A 791 -10.74 -8.39 -23.80
CA ALA A 791 -11.14 -8.77 -25.18
C ALA A 791 -10.88 -7.66 -26.24
N ASP A 792 -10.18 -6.56 -25.87
CA ASP A 792 -9.83 -5.45 -26.78
C ASP A 792 -11.05 -4.84 -27.51
N LEU A 793 -12.12 -4.54 -26.76
CA LEU A 793 -13.41 -4.15 -27.33
C LEU A 793 -13.62 -2.63 -27.47
N GLN A 794 -12.73 -1.77 -26.96
CA GLN A 794 -13.04 -0.34 -26.88
C GLN A 794 -13.29 0.30 -28.24
N THR A 795 -12.50 -0.02 -29.25
CA THR A 795 -12.69 0.48 -30.62
C THR A 795 -13.95 -0.11 -31.30
N THR A 796 -14.21 -1.40 -31.07
CA THR A 796 -15.40 -2.08 -31.59
C THR A 796 -16.70 -1.46 -31.04
N LEU A 797 -16.72 -1.23 -29.72
CA LEU A 797 -17.86 -0.60 -29.06
C LEU A 797 -18.05 0.85 -29.51
N ARG A 798 -16.97 1.62 -29.68
CA ARG A 798 -17.01 2.97 -30.23
C ARG A 798 -17.65 3.01 -31.61
N ALA A 799 -17.24 2.12 -32.50
CA ALA A 799 -17.80 2.05 -33.86
C ALA A 799 -19.33 1.79 -33.85
N ARG A 800 -19.78 0.88 -32.94
CA ARG A 800 -21.22 0.55 -32.81
C ARG A 800 -22.02 1.68 -32.13
N LEU A 801 -21.47 2.33 -31.10
CA LEU A 801 -22.14 3.48 -30.47
C LEU A 801 -22.31 4.65 -31.42
N GLY A 802 -21.34 4.88 -32.33
CA GLY A 802 -21.42 5.91 -33.35
C GLY A 802 -22.38 5.61 -34.49
N SER A 803 -22.68 4.34 -34.78
CA SER A 803 -23.69 3.94 -35.80
C SER A 803 -25.12 4.08 -35.26
N ASP A 804 -25.38 3.70 -34.03
CA ASP A 804 -26.70 3.83 -33.39
C ASP A 804 -27.16 5.30 -33.23
N GLY A 805 -26.18 6.23 -33.10
CA GLY A 805 -26.49 7.67 -33.07
C GLY A 805 -26.96 8.25 -34.43
N ARG A 806 -26.51 7.68 -35.55
CA ARG A 806 -26.84 8.12 -36.88
C ARG A 806 -28.19 7.59 -37.40
N GLU A 807 -28.74 6.55 -36.79
CA GLU A 807 -30.07 6.03 -37.12
C GLU A 807 -31.21 6.73 -36.33
N ARG A 808 -30.86 7.60 -35.39
CA ARG A 808 -31.82 8.37 -34.56
C ARG A 808 -31.99 9.83 -34.96
N ASP A 809 -31.11 10.35 -35.82
CA ASP A 809 -31.23 11.67 -36.49
C ASP A 809 -31.84 11.49 -37.91
#